data_34753f8db9b609fb9e593369a74977c0
#
_entry.id   34753f8db9b609fb9e593369a74977c0
#
_cell.length_a   1.000
_cell.length_b   1.000
_cell.length_c   1.000
_cell.angle_alpha   90.00
_cell.angle_beta   90.00
_cell.angle_gamma   90.00
#
_symmetry.space_group_name_H-M   'P 1'
#
loop_
_entity.id
_entity.type
_entity.pdbx_description
1 polymer ?
#
loop_
_entity_poly.entity_id
_entity_poly.type
_entity_poly.pdbx_seq_one_letter_code
_entity_poly.pdbx_strand_id
1 'polypeptide(L)'
;VFRSDDAGETWRSLGLEDTYHVGRVAVHPKNPDIVFVAALGHFFSPNTQRGLFKSDNGGRTWRKVLYVDDRTGASDVVISPSDSSVVYASTWQCSEAIGGPGSAVYRSTDGGESWTPCEGGLPKGAMNGRTGLAVSYQNCYRVYALTDNLNLLGKRDTGELYRSDDGGKTWIKPHTKNLKIFSSFGHVFTDCFVNPSNDHEVYALGITVLRSQDGGQSFEQLNGTVRHINPSPAQAFHLDHHDMWINPDNPNHQVVGNDGGLYITYDHAESWMHTNNIPIGEFYFVRTDNDTPYRIYSGTQDDAAVRGPAAPLKSHSPDGWEYIWIDPWAGGDGVVTAPEPTDSNIVYFEAQNGDIRRKHMPTGRTKGITPRLPKTHSGKLVHEWLTPYFVSQYNPLTLYYGANYVFKSLNRGDTWRVISPDLSQSSAPERCGQAIAALQESPISQGLVYAGTAKGALWRSKDDGATWTEISGTLPAKYIKSIAASRFKTSRVYVTLSGIKEDNFVPMVYCTEDEGVTWTSIVSNLPDAPVNVILEDPVHEDVLYCGTFNGVFVSVDRGLSWQVLGSAMPHCFVADMTIQAREKDLIAVTHGRGIFKLDLEPLYTYLAEPSEKARFLYVTEAILPSRDASGQRADLTTYDPVQFHAYLPDATTLKMDIIDSDQKVICASEVTSVKGFNTFSWDLITERVESDNPYHFRMQTFPRAGEYRVQLQTGQTCIETSFSVTEQSRICP
;
A
#
# COMPACT_ATOMS: atom_id res chain seq x y z
N VAL A 1 -10.31 -15.53 1.98
CA VAL A 1 -10.02 -16.16 0.68
C VAL A 1 -11.09 -15.74 -0.32
N PHE A 2 -10.69 -15.39 -1.54
CA PHE A 2 -11.61 -14.98 -2.62
C PHE A 2 -11.46 -15.90 -3.82
N ARG A 3 -12.55 -16.06 -4.57
CA ARG A 3 -12.61 -16.84 -5.81
C ARG A 3 -13.35 -16.08 -6.90
N SER A 4 -12.79 -16.11 -8.11
CA SER A 4 -13.43 -15.72 -9.35
C SER A 4 -13.74 -16.97 -10.18
N ASP A 5 -14.87 -16.99 -10.86
CA ASP A 5 -15.27 -18.03 -11.82
C ASP A 5 -15.38 -17.47 -13.26
N ASP A 6 -14.99 -16.18 -13.47
CA ASP A 6 -15.10 -15.42 -14.72
C ASP A 6 -13.81 -14.68 -15.08
N ALA A 7 -12.66 -15.31 -14.84
CA ALA A 7 -11.31 -14.81 -15.13
C ALA A 7 -10.97 -13.46 -14.42
N GLY A 8 -11.54 -13.23 -13.24
CA GLY A 8 -11.22 -12.06 -12.41
C GLY A 8 -12.16 -10.88 -12.57
N GLU A 9 -13.20 -10.98 -13.40
CA GLU A 9 -14.21 -9.91 -13.55
C GLU A 9 -15.01 -9.72 -12.26
N THR A 10 -15.41 -10.81 -11.61
CA THR A 10 -16.09 -10.76 -10.32
C THR A 10 -15.43 -11.68 -9.30
N TRP A 11 -15.52 -11.31 -8.03
CA TRP A 11 -14.92 -12.04 -6.91
C TRP A 11 -15.94 -12.23 -5.79
N ARG A 12 -15.91 -13.43 -5.17
CA ARG A 12 -16.70 -13.72 -3.99
C ARG A 12 -15.82 -14.17 -2.83
N SER A 13 -16.15 -13.76 -1.60
CA SER A 13 -15.51 -14.29 -0.40
C SER A 13 -15.91 -15.75 -0.19
N LEU A 14 -14.94 -16.54 0.22
CA LEU A 14 -15.08 -17.95 0.56
C LEU A 14 -14.86 -18.21 2.05
N GLY A 15 -14.83 -17.17 2.88
CA GLY A 15 -14.61 -17.28 4.32
C GLY A 15 -13.13 -17.30 4.73
N LEU A 16 -12.87 -17.78 5.94
CA LEU A 16 -11.58 -17.73 6.64
C LEU A 16 -11.13 -16.30 6.97
N GLU A 17 -12.06 -15.38 7.22
CA GLU A 17 -11.77 -13.98 7.56
C GLU A 17 -10.93 -13.88 8.84
N ASP A 18 -11.22 -14.68 9.87
CA ASP A 18 -10.52 -14.68 11.15
C ASP A 18 -9.07 -15.21 11.09
N THR A 19 -8.64 -15.74 9.94
CA THR A 19 -7.25 -16.14 9.73
C THR A 19 -6.30 -14.96 9.54
N TYR A 20 -6.80 -13.79 9.14
CA TYR A 20 -6.13 -12.55 8.79
C TYR A 20 -5.05 -12.73 7.71
N HIS A 21 -3.99 -13.49 8.02
CA HIS A 21 -2.84 -13.66 7.12
C HIS A 21 -2.83 -15.07 6.52
N VAL A 22 -2.76 -15.13 5.21
CA VAL A 22 -2.66 -16.35 4.43
C VAL A 22 -1.30 -16.39 3.74
N GLY A 23 -0.51 -17.44 4.01
CA GLY A 23 0.81 -17.63 3.41
C GLY A 23 0.75 -18.22 2.02
N ARG A 24 -0.15 -19.20 1.79
CA ARG A 24 -0.27 -19.88 0.50
C ARG A 24 -1.67 -20.43 0.27
N VAL A 25 -2.12 -20.37 -0.98
CA VAL A 25 -3.30 -21.08 -1.47
C VAL A 25 -2.84 -22.09 -2.53
N ALA A 26 -3.13 -23.37 -2.33
CA ALA A 26 -2.81 -24.42 -3.30
C ALA A 26 -4.08 -25.10 -3.80
N VAL A 27 -4.30 -25.04 -5.11
CA VAL A 27 -5.41 -25.71 -5.78
C VAL A 27 -4.92 -27.04 -6.35
N HIS A 28 -5.69 -28.10 -6.15
CA HIS A 28 -5.34 -29.43 -6.64
C HIS A 28 -5.29 -29.44 -8.19
N PRO A 29 -4.22 -29.96 -8.82
CA PRO A 29 -3.94 -29.79 -10.26
C PRO A 29 -4.98 -30.41 -11.19
N LYS A 30 -5.81 -31.34 -10.71
CA LYS A 30 -6.81 -32.07 -11.53
C LYS A 30 -8.24 -31.90 -11.01
N ASN A 31 -8.43 -31.34 -9.81
CA ASN A 31 -9.76 -31.18 -9.21
C ASN A 31 -9.83 -29.85 -8.47
N PRO A 32 -10.36 -28.78 -9.08
CA PRO A 32 -10.42 -27.44 -8.49
C PRO A 32 -11.32 -27.35 -7.24
N ASP A 33 -12.09 -28.37 -6.91
CA ASP A 33 -12.86 -28.42 -5.67
C ASP A 33 -11.98 -28.71 -4.44
N ILE A 34 -10.79 -29.29 -4.64
CA ILE A 34 -9.84 -29.53 -3.55
C ILE A 34 -8.86 -28.35 -3.49
N VAL A 35 -8.92 -27.62 -2.37
CA VAL A 35 -8.11 -26.44 -2.14
C VAL A 35 -7.51 -26.48 -0.73
N PHE A 36 -6.24 -26.14 -0.60
CA PHE A 36 -5.57 -25.95 0.68
C PHE A 36 -5.27 -24.46 0.89
N VAL A 37 -5.40 -24.01 2.14
CA VAL A 37 -5.04 -22.67 2.56
C VAL A 37 -4.13 -22.77 3.79
N ALA A 38 -2.89 -22.32 3.62
CA ALA A 38 -1.93 -22.18 4.69
C ALA A 38 -2.18 -20.82 5.40
N ALA A 39 -2.76 -20.88 6.59
CA ALA A 39 -3.15 -19.70 7.35
C ALA A 39 -2.16 -19.42 8.48
N LEU A 40 -1.57 -18.23 8.46
CA LEU A 40 -0.63 -17.76 9.47
C LEU A 40 -1.33 -17.31 10.75
N GLY A 41 -2.57 -16.82 10.66
CA GLY A 41 -3.30 -16.24 11.79
C GLY A 41 -2.87 -14.81 12.10
N HIS A 42 -3.10 -14.36 13.31
CA HIS A 42 -2.70 -13.03 13.80
C HIS A 42 -1.21 -12.98 14.11
N PHE A 43 -0.51 -11.90 13.70
CA PHE A 43 0.90 -11.76 14.03
C PHE A 43 1.15 -11.21 15.44
N PHE A 44 0.25 -10.36 15.94
CA PHE A 44 0.46 -9.63 17.20
C PHE A 44 -0.22 -10.28 18.40
N SER A 45 -0.99 -11.35 18.20
CA SER A 45 -1.63 -12.10 19.29
C SER A 45 -1.79 -13.59 18.95
N PRO A 46 -1.78 -14.48 19.96
CA PRO A 46 -2.17 -15.88 19.75
C PRO A 46 -3.63 -15.98 19.32
N ASN A 47 -3.91 -16.87 18.37
CA ASN A 47 -5.29 -17.19 17.98
C ASN A 47 -5.39 -18.63 17.46
N THR A 48 -6.57 -19.21 17.52
CA THR A 48 -6.82 -20.58 17.05
C THR A 48 -7.18 -20.67 15.57
N GLN A 49 -7.38 -19.53 14.88
CA GLN A 49 -7.73 -19.48 13.45
C GLN A 49 -6.48 -19.47 12.58
N ARG A 50 -5.56 -20.39 12.87
CA ARG A 50 -4.31 -20.62 12.15
C ARG A 50 -4.06 -22.10 11.89
N GLY A 51 -3.14 -22.44 11.02
CA GLY A 51 -2.84 -23.78 10.58
C GLY A 51 -3.25 -24.03 9.14
N LEU A 52 -3.32 -25.27 8.72
CA LEU A 52 -3.69 -25.64 7.36
C LEU A 52 -5.16 -25.98 7.27
N PHE A 53 -5.86 -25.33 6.36
CA PHE A 53 -7.26 -25.58 6.04
C PHE A 53 -7.38 -26.29 4.69
N LYS A 54 -8.36 -27.20 4.57
CA LYS A 54 -8.69 -27.89 3.34
C LYS A 54 -10.17 -27.72 3.02
N SER A 55 -10.48 -27.51 1.74
CA SER A 55 -11.82 -27.61 1.18
C SER A 55 -11.86 -28.78 0.19
N ASP A 56 -12.99 -29.47 0.13
CA ASP A 56 -13.29 -30.51 -0.86
C ASP A 56 -14.45 -30.09 -1.80
N ASN A 57 -14.85 -28.79 -1.78
CA ASN A 57 -15.99 -28.27 -2.53
C ASN A 57 -15.75 -26.84 -3.09
N GLY A 58 -14.51 -26.55 -3.49
CA GLY A 58 -14.14 -25.27 -4.13
C GLY A 58 -14.19 -24.07 -3.19
N GLY A 59 -13.92 -24.29 -1.89
CA GLY A 59 -13.89 -23.23 -0.89
C GLY A 59 -15.23 -22.88 -0.25
N ARG A 60 -16.32 -23.63 -0.53
CA ARG A 60 -17.63 -23.38 0.10
C ARG A 60 -17.63 -23.72 1.60
N THR A 61 -16.86 -24.72 1.99
CA THR A 61 -16.64 -25.08 3.40
C THR A 61 -15.18 -25.44 3.62
N TRP A 62 -14.70 -25.17 4.83
CA TRP A 62 -13.33 -25.41 5.23
C TRP A 62 -13.25 -26.27 6.48
N ARG A 63 -12.27 -27.18 6.53
CA ARG A 63 -11.90 -27.93 7.71
C ARG A 63 -10.41 -27.75 7.99
N LYS A 64 -10.03 -27.63 9.23
CA LYS A 64 -8.64 -27.52 9.66
C LYS A 64 -8.04 -28.95 9.68
N VAL A 65 -7.01 -29.16 8.86
CA VAL A 65 -6.39 -30.49 8.67
C VAL A 65 -5.02 -30.63 9.33
N LEU A 66 -4.36 -29.49 9.64
CA LEU A 66 -3.11 -29.46 10.40
C LEU A 66 -3.16 -28.26 11.37
N TYR A 67 -2.92 -28.52 12.64
CA TYR A 67 -2.86 -27.50 13.69
C TYR A 67 -1.79 -27.90 14.70
N VAL A 68 -0.96 -26.95 15.10
CA VAL A 68 0.11 -27.15 16.09
C VAL A 68 -0.29 -26.54 17.40
N ASP A 69 -0.39 -25.21 17.47
CA ASP A 69 -0.81 -24.46 18.64
C ASP A 69 -1.36 -23.07 18.24
N ASP A 70 -1.71 -22.24 19.23
CA ASP A 70 -2.28 -20.90 19.01
C ASP A 70 -1.27 -19.82 18.61
N ARG A 71 0.02 -20.15 18.45
CA ARG A 71 1.13 -19.27 18.03
C ARG A 71 1.74 -19.67 16.70
N THR A 72 1.45 -20.91 16.23
CA THR A 72 2.08 -21.51 15.05
C THR A 72 1.08 -21.64 13.91
N GLY A 73 1.27 -20.86 12.85
CA GLY A 73 0.48 -20.95 11.61
C GLY A 73 1.09 -21.88 10.57
N ALA A 74 0.34 -22.20 9.51
CA ALA A 74 0.90 -22.77 8.31
C ALA A 74 1.41 -21.68 7.39
N SER A 75 2.66 -21.77 6.91
CA SER A 75 3.30 -20.76 6.06
C SER A 75 3.30 -21.15 4.58
N ASP A 76 3.36 -22.44 4.29
CA ASP A 76 3.36 -22.91 2.91
C ASP A 76 2.68 -24.28 2.78
N VAL A 77 2.18 -24.59 1.57
CA VAL A 77 1.61 -25.89 1.21
C VAL A 77 1.81 -26.15 -0.27
N VAL A 78 2.32 -27.34 -0.60
CA VAL A 78 2.54 -27.76 -1.99
C VAL A 78 1.95 -29.15 -2.22
N ILE A 79 1.18 -29.28 -3.30
CA ILE A 79 0.60 -30.55 -3.76
C ILE A 79 1.52 -31.11 -4.84
N SER A 80 1.93 -32.38 -4.74
CA SER A 80 2.76 -32.97 -5.79
C SER A 80 1.99 -33.07 -7.10
N PRO A 81 2.51 -32.52 -8.22
CA PRO A 81 1.87 -32.66 -9.53
C PRO A 81 1.87 -34.08 -10.08
N SER A 82 2.88 -34.89 -9.73
CA SER A 82 3.01 -36.29 -10.17
C SER A 82 2.12 -37.26 -9.39
N ASP A 83 1.87 -36.97 -8.10
CA ASP A 83 0.97 -37.75 -7.25
C ASP A 83 0.28 -36.84 -6.25
N SER A 84 -0.93 -36.40 -6.55
CA SER A 84 -1.69 -35.45 -5.74
C SER A 84 -2.19 -35.99 -4.39
N SER A 85 -2.00 -37.30 -4.11
CA SER A 85 -2.18 -37.83 -2.75
C SER A 85 -1.05 -37.38 -1.80
N VAL A 86 0.10 -36.97 -2.37
CA VAL A 86 1.27 -36.51 -1.63
C VAL A 86 1.22 -34.99 -1.52
N VAL A 87 1.14 -34.50 -0.30
CA VAL A 87 1.10 -33.05 0.03
C VAL A 87 2.14 -32.76 1.10
N TYR A 88 2.85 -31.65 0.94
CA TYR A 88 3.77 -31.13 1.96
C TYR A 88 3.27 -29.78 2.48
N ALA A 89 3.47 -29.53 3.77
CA ALA A 89 3.15 -28.28 4.38
C ALA A 89 4.25 -27.85 5.36
N SER A 90 4.49 -26.57 5.47
CA SER A 90 5.35 -25.99 6.51
C SER A 90 4.53 -25.20 7.51
N THR A 91 4.95 -25.27 8.76
CA THR A 91 4.43 -24.43 9.84
C THR A 91 5.49 -23.46 10.29
N TRP A 92 5.04 -22.30 10.81
CA TRP A 92 5.88 -21.25 11.31
C TRP A 92 5.29 -20.65 12.58
N GLN A 93 6.08 -20.65 13.66
CA GLN A 93 5.71 -19.98 14.90
C GLN A 93 5.95 -18.47 14.72
N CYS A 94 4.90 -17.75 14.32
CA CYS A 94 4.96 -16.36 13.87
C CYS A 94 4.26 -15.36 14.78
N SER A 95 3.44 -15.81 15.74
CA SER A 95 2.76 -14.92 16.67
C SER A 95 3.73 -14.43 17.74
N GLU A 96 3.93 -13.11 17.82
CA GLU A 96 4.83 -12.43 18.76
C GLU A 96 6.30 -12.90 18.66
N ALA A 97 6.67 -13.61 17.58
CA ALA A 97 8.01 -14.16 17.36
C ALA A 97 8.29 -14.30 15.86
N ILE A 98 9.56 -14.41 15.48
CA ILE A 98 10.00 -14.68 14.10
C ILE A 98 10.38 -16.14 13.86
N GLY A 99 10.14 -17.01 14.85
CA GLY A 99 10.41 -18.43 14.80
C GLY A 99 10.30 -19.09 16.17
N GLY A 100 10.33 -20.42 16.19
CA GLY A 100 10.22 -21.21 17.40
C GLY A 100 10.11 -22.72 17.16
N PRO A 101 9.91 -23.51 18.22
CA PRO A 101 9.86 -24.98 18.14
C PRO A 101 8.64 -25.51 17.36
N GLY A 102 7.58 -24.69 17.18
CA GLY A 102 6.42 -25.05 16.37
C GLY A 102 6.68 -24.98 14.85
N SER A 103 7.79 -24.38 14.42
CA SER A 103 8.16 -24.30 13.00
C SER A 103 8.71 -25.66 12.52
N ALA A 104 8.03 -26.30 11.58
CA ALA A 104 8.36 -27.64 11.08
C ALA A 104 7.82 -27.88 9.67
N VAL A 105 8.30 -28.95 9.03
CA VAL A 105 7.77 -29.46 7.76
C VAL A 105 6.99 -30.75 8.00
N TYR A 106 5.86 -30.89 7.34
CA TYR A 106 4.97 -32.02 7.44
C TYR A 106 4.69 -32.63 6.07
N ARG A 107 4.41 -33.92 6.04
CA ARG A 107 4.01 -34.68 4.85
C ARG A 107 2.69 -35.41 5.09
N SER A 108 1.83 -35.40 4.07
CA SER A 108 0.67 -36.27 3.91
C SER A 108 0.89 -37.19 2.73
N THR A 109 0.30 -38.39 2.78
CA THR A 109 0.24 -39.38 1.65
C THR A 109 -1.17 -39.84 1.35
N ASP A 110 -2.15 -39.17 1.91
CA ASP A 110 -3.58 -39.48 1.79
C ASP A 110 -4.40 -38.24 1.36
N GLY A 111 -3.77 -37.32 0.63
CA GLY A 111 -4.41 -36.12 0.12
C GLY A 111 -4.70 -35.07 1.23
N GLY A 112 -3.90 -35.04 2.30
CA GLY A 112 -4.01 -34.07 3.37
C GLY A 112 -4.97 -34.45 4.49
N GLU A 113 -5.34 -35.73 4.61
CA GLU A 113 -6.20 -36.20 5.72
C GLU A 113 -5.39 -36.44 6.99
N SER A 114 -4.18 -36.99 6.86
CA SER A 114 -3.25 -37.17 7.98
C SER A 114 -1.86 -36.60 7.69
N TRP A 115 -1.14 -36.20 8.72
CA TRP A 115 0.13 -35.52 8.60
C TRP A 115 1.21 -36.15 9.48
N THR A 116 2.40 -36.32 8.92
CA THR A 116 3.57 -36.82 9.63
C THR A 116 4.70 -35.78 9.56
N PRO A 117 5.35 -35.42 10.67
CA PRO A 117 6.46 -34.49 10.66
C PRO A 117 7.68 -35.06 9.94
N CYS A 118 8.39 -34.20 9.20
CA CYS A 118 9.62 -34.52 8.47
C CYS A 118 10.83 -34.14 9.33
N GLU A 119 11.38 -35.08 10.08
CA GLU A 119 12.40 -34.75 11.09
C GLU A 119 13.85 -35.06 10.69
N GLY A 120 14.05 -35.88 9.66
CA GLY A 120 15.35 -36.48 9.34
C GLY A 120 16.33 -35.54 8.63
N GLY A 121 17.09 -34.67 9.32
CA GLY A 121 18.15 -33.85 8.72
C GLY A 121 17.83 -32.36 8.55
N LEU A 122 16.59 -31.93 8.75
CA LEU A 122 16.22 -30.52 8.84
C LEU A 122 16.81 -29.87 10.10
N PRO A 123 16.93 -28.54 10.17
CA PRO A 123 17.42 -27.84 11.35
C PRO A 123 16.61 -28.22 12.59
N LYS A 124 17.32 -28.52 13.68
CA LYS A 124 16.72 -28.79 15.00
C LYS A 124 17.22 -27.73 15.97
N GLY A 125 16.31 -27.17 16.72
CA GLY A 125 16.64 -26.16 17.72
C GLY A 125 15.42 -25.44 18.24
N ALA A 126 15.63 -24.56 19.21
CA ALA A 126 14.58 -23.77 19.79
C ALA A 126 14.10 -22.63 18.85
N MET A 127 14.89 -22.32 17.80
CA MET A 127 14.67 -21.17 16.91
C MET A 127 14.71 -21.63 15.44
N ASN A 128 13.62 -22.26 14.99
CA ASN A 128 13.38 -22.51 13.56
C ASN A 128 12.46 -21.42 13.02
N GLY A 129 12.83 -20.83 11.90
CA GLY A 129 12.07 -19.79 11.23
C GLY A 129 11.08 -20.33 10.18
N ARG A 130 10.71 -19.47 9.27
CA ARG A 130 9.85 -19.77 8.13
C ARG A 130 10.53 -20.76 7.18
N THR A 131 9.75 -21.58 6.49
CA THR A 131 10.23 -22.53 5.49
C THR A 131 9.30 -22.51 4.28
N GLY A 132 9.86 -22.32 3.09
CA GLY A 132 9.20 -22.47 1.80
C GLY A 132 9.53 -23.84 1.18
N LEU A 133 8.60 -24.38 0.42
CA LEU A 133 8.64 -25.74 -0.09
C LEU A 133 8.50 -25.78 -1.61
N ALA A 134 9.24 -26.69 -2.26
CA ALA A 134 9.04 -27.03 -3.66
C ALA A 134 9.13 -28.55 -3.87
N VAL A 135 8.21 -29.12 -4.65
CA VAL A 135 8.17 -30.54 -4.97
C VAL A 135 8.38 -30.75 -6.47
N SER A 136 9.18 -31.77 -6.85
CA SER A 136 9.42 -32.08 -8.25
C SER A 136 8.12 -32.44 -8.98
N TYR A 137 8.02 -31.99 -10.22
CA TYR A 137 6.90 -32.33 -11.12
C TYR A 137 6.96 -33.78 -11.60
N GLN A 138 8.17 -34.38 -11.68
CA GLN A 138 8.38 -35.76 -12.18
C GLN A 138 8.42 -36.80 -11.06
N ASN A 139 8.83 -36.37 -9.83
CA ASN A 139 9.11 -37.27 -8.73
C ASN A 139 8.61 -36.74 -7.40
N CYS A 140 7.46 -37.21 -6.93
CA CYS A 140 6.87 -36.80 -5.66
C CYS A 140 7.76 -37.06 -4.43
N TYR A 141 8.83 -37.81 -4.55
CA TYR A 141 9.81 -38.08 -3.49
C TYR A 141 10.93 -37.04 -3.43
N ARG A 142 11.13 -36.24 -4.50
CA ARG A 142 12.10 -35.15 -4.49
C ARG A 142 11.44 -33.83 -4.05
N VAL A 143 11.90 -33.34 -2.92
CA VAL A 143 11.38 -32.11 -2.28
C VAL A 143 12.52 -31.20 -1.86
N TYR A 144 12.36 -29.92 -2.04
CA TYR A 144 13.25 -28.87 -1.55
C TYR A 144 12.57 -28.08 -0.45
N ALA A 145 13.36 -27.63 0.53
CA ALA A 145 12.94 -26.76 1.62
C ALA A 145 13.97 -25.65 1.80
N LEU A 146 13.58 -24.41 1.52
CA LEU A 146 14.37 -23.22 1.85
C LEU A 146 13.96 -22.77 3.25
N THR A 147 14.89 -22.78 4.19
CA THR A 147 14.59 -22.57 5.60
C THR A 147 15.37 -21.36 6.16
N ASP A 148 14.69 -20.54 6.93
CA ASP A 148 15.31 -19.54 7.79
C ASP A 148 15.75 -20.21 9.10
N ASN A 149 17.02 -20.61 9.16
CA ASN A 149 17.59 -21.29 10.32
C ASN A 149 18.07 -20.25 11.38
N LEU A 150 17.15 -19.72 12.17
CA LEU A 150 17.43 -18.69 13.19
C LEU A 150 18.42 -19.13 14.29
N ASN A 151 18.73 -20.42 14.41
CA ASN A 151 19.81 -20.88 15.28
C ASN A 151 21.21 -20.37 14.84
N LEU A 152 21.29 -19.81 13.62
CA LEU A 152 22.49 -19.18 13.05
C LEU A 152 22.48 -17.66 13.16
N LEU A 153 21.41 -17.06 13.65
CA LEU A 153 21.27 -15.60 13.76
C LEU A 153 22.46 -14.98 14.53
N GLY A 154 23.01 -13.90 13.99
CA GLY A 154 24.20 -13.23 14.52
C GLY A 154 25.55 -13.93 14.24
N LYS A 155 25.54 -15.11 13.62
CA LYS A 155 26.76 -15.85 13.22
C LYS A 155 27.03 -15.79 11.73
N ARG A 156 25.98 -15.90 10.94
CA ARG A 156 25.98 -15.82 9.46
C ARG A 156 24.54 -15.61 8.97
N ASP A 157 24.38 -15.40 7.66
CA ASP A 157 23.06 -15.47 7.02
C ASP A 157 22.36 -16.79 7.34
N THR A 158 21.07 -16.73 7.63
CA THR A 158 20.27 -17.84 8.17
C THR A 158 19.67 -18.74 7.09
N GLY A 159 19.77 -18.35 5.81
CA GLY A 159 19.21 -19.10 4.67
C GLY A 159 19.94 -20.38 4.39
N GLU A 160 19.21 -21.50 4.42
CA GLU A 160 19.71 -22.85 4.10
C GLU A 160 18.71 -23.60 3.22
N LEU A 161 19.17 -24.16 2.08
CA LEU A 161 18.38 -25.05 1.27
C LEU A 161 18.63 -26.51 1.66
N TYR A 162 17.56 -27.26 1.83
CA TYR A 162 17.57 -28.70 2.09
C TYR A 162 16.89 -29.43 0.94
N ARG A 163 17.33 -30.66 0.67
CA ARG A 163 16.74 -31.57 -0.31
C ARG A 163 16.46 -32.94 0.30
N SER A 164 15.31 -33.48 0.01
CA SER A 164 14.97 -34.90 0.23
C SER A 164 14.78 -35.58 -1.11
N ASP A 165 15.26 -36.82 -1.25
CA ASP A 165 15.03 -37.70 -2.41
C ASP A 165 14.18 -38.93 -2.03
N ASP A 166 13.68 -39.02 -0.79
CA ASP A 166 12.90 -40.15 -0.25
C ASP A 166 11.53 -39.73 0.32
N GLY A 167 11.04 -38.54 -0.14
CA GLY A 167 9.74 -38.02 0.23
C GLY A 167 9.71 -37.44 1.63
N GLY A 168 10.76 -36.75 2.06
CA GLY A 168 10.83 -36.06 3.33
C GLY A 168 11.18 -36.93 4.54
N LYS A 169 11.58 -38.18 4.34
CA LYS A 169 12.04 -39.07 5.43
C LYS A 169 13.43 -38.66 5.89
N THR A 170 14.32 -38.38 4.92
CA THR A 170 15.66 -37.84 5.19
C THR A 170 15.93 -36.59 4.37
N TRP A 171 16.67 -35.68 4.93
CA TRP A 171 17.02 -34.41 4.31
C TRP A 171 18.53 -34.20 4.36
N ILE A 172 19.08 -33.72 3.27
CA ILE A 172 20.47 -33.29 3.17
C ILE A 172 20.53 -31.80 2.88
N LYS A 173 21.54 -31.12 3.40
CA LYS A 173 21.92 -29.79 2.94
C LYS A 173 22.97 -29.97 1.83
N PRO A 174 22.63 -29.81 0.54
CA PRO A 174 23.54 -30.15 -0.56
C PRO A 174 24.69 -29.15 -0.70
N HIS A 175 24.50 -27.90 -0.27
CA HIS A 175 25.51 -26.84 -0.36
C HIS A 175 26.35 -26.71 0.89
N THR A 176 27.61 -26.30 0.72
CA THR A 176 28.55 -26.03 1.81
C THR A 176 28.74 -24.53 2.05
N LYS A 177 28.59 -23.71 1.00
CA LYS A 177 28.69 -22.25 1.08
C LYS A 177 27.44 -21.65 1.71
N ASN A 178 27.61 -20.53 2.44
CA ASN A 178 26.50 -19.72 2.90
C ASN A 178 25.79 -19.06 1.70
N LEU A 179 24.48 -19.12 1.65
CA LEU A 179 23.69 -18.62 0.52
C LEU A 179 23.68 -17.08 0.46
N LYS A 180 23.76 -16.40 1.61
CA LYS A 180 23.68 -14.93 1.73
C LYS A 180 22.40 -14.37 1.09
N ILE A 181 21.29 -15.03 1.33
CA ILE A 181 20.02 -14.75 0.63
C ILE A 181 19.05 -13.91 1.46
N PHE A 182 19.11 -13.99 2.80
CA PHE A 182 18.11 -13.35 3.67
C PHE A 182 18.61 -12.11 4.40
N SER A 183 19.94 -11.95 4.59
CA SER A 183 20.51 -10.96 5.53
C SER A 183 19.99 -11.15 6.95
N SER A 184 18.84 -10.62 7.32
CA SER A 184 18.11 -10.86 8.58
C SER A 184 16.60 -10.95 8.36
N PHE A 185 16.14 -11.03 7.12
CA PHE A 185 14.74 -10.93 6.72
C PHE A 185 14.13 -12.28 6.27
N GLY A 186 14.69 -13.42 6.71
CA GLY A 186 14.16 -14.74 6.37
C GLY A 186 12.70 -14.96 6.78
N HIS A 187 12.20 -14.22 7.76
CA HIS A 187 10.80 -14.22 8.15
C HIS A 187 9.87 -13.59 7.10
N VAL A 188 10.40 -12.74 6.21
CA VAL A 188 9.66 -12.12 5.09
C VAL A 188 9.74 -13.01 3.85
N PHE A 189 10.94 -13.52 3.54
CA PHE A 189 11.21 -14.33 2.35
C PHE A 189 11.10 -15.83 2.67
N THR A 190 11.79 -16.72 2.01
CA THR A 190 11.84 -18.19 2.13
C THR A 190 11.03 -18.97 1.09
N ASP A 191 10.76 -18.41 -0.06
CA ASP A 191 10.10 -19.17 -1.13
C ASP A 191 11.12 -19.86 -2.04
N CYS A 192 10.83 -21.07 -2.47
CA CYS A 192 11.64 -21.79 -3.45
C CYS A 192 10.77 -22.47 -4.50
N PHE A 193 11.33 -22.63 -5.71
CA PHE A 193 10.62 -23.17 -6.86
C PHE A 193 11.52 -24.14 -7.61
N VAL A 194 10.94 -25.23 -8.15
CA VAL A 194 11.65 -26.21 -8.95
C VAL A 194 11.20 -26.12 -10.40
N ASN A 195 12.15 -26.22 -11.34
CA ASN A 195 11.84 -26.24 -12.76
C ASN A 195 10.96 -27.43 -13.11
N PRO A 196 9.77 -27.22 -13.72
CA PRO A 196 8.84 -28.30 -14.06
C PRO A 196 9.42 -29.41 -14.94
N SER A 197 10.42 -29.11 -15.78
CA SER A 197 11.06 -30.09 -16.68
C SER A 197 12.42 -30.60 -16.21
N ASN A 198 12.99 -30.01 -15.13
CA ASN A 198 14.29 -30.40 -14.60
C ASN A 198 14.31 -30.30 -13.08
N ASP A 199 14.14 -31.40 -12.37
CA ASP A 199 14.05 -31.40 -10.91
C ASP A 199 15.40 -31.20 -10.18
N HIS A 200 16.51 -31.04 -10.90
CA HIS A 200 17.80 -30.56 -10.37
C HIS A 200 17.94 -29.04 -10.44
N GLU A 201 17.06 -28.37 -11.16
CA GLU A 201 17.06 -26.92 -11.22
C GLU A 201 16.07 -26.34 -10.21
N VAL A 202 16.61 -25.59 -9.24
CA VAL A 202 15.85 -24.98 -8.14
C VAL A 202 16.21 -23.51 -8.00
N TYR A 203 15.20 -22.71 -7.77
CA TYR A 203 15.29 -21.29 -7.49
C TYR A 203 15.02 -21.05 -6.01
N ALA A 204 15.82 -20.22 -5.38
CA ALA A 204 15.63 -19.77 -4.01
C ALA A 204 15.46 -18.25 -4.00
N LEU A 205 14.35 -17.78 -3.45
CA LEU A 205 13.97 -16.38 -3.38
C LEU A 205 14.25 -15.80 -2.00
N GLY A 206 14.71 -14.57 -2.00
CA GLY A 206 15.03 -13.76 -0.83
C GLY A 206 15.31 -12.33 -1.28
N ILE A 207 16.25 -11.64 -0.63
CA ILE A 207 16.72 -10.34 -1.11
C ILE A 207 17.25 -10.45 -2.55
N THR A 208 17.80 -11.60 -2.90
CA THR A 208 18.24 -11.92 -4.27
C THR A 208 17.61 -13.24 -4.73
N VAL A 209 17.59 -13.49 -6.05
CA VAL A 209 17.21 -14.79 -6.58
C VAL A 209 18.48 -15.61 -6.84
N LEU A 210 18.51 -16.80 -6.28
CA LEU A 210 19.58 -17.78 -6.54
C LEU A 210 19.04 -18.94 -7.37
N ARG A 211 19.77 -19.33 -8.41
CA ARG A 211 19.48 -20.53 -9.23
C ARG A 211 20.55 -21.60 -8.98
N SER A 212 20.12 -22.82 -8.76
CA SER A 212 20.96 -24.00 -8.80
C SER A 212 20.52 -24.91 -9.95
N GLN A 213 21.47 -25.47 -10.70
CA GLN A 213 21.20 -26.44 -11.78
C GLN A 213 21.69 -27.84 -11.42
N ASP A 214 22.20 -28.08 -10.21
CA ASP A 214 22.80 -29.29 -9.71
C ASP A 214 22.14 -29.87 -8.45
N GLY A 215 20.86 -29.53 -8.24
CA GLY A 215 20.09 -30.01 -7.09
C GLY A 215 20.48 -29.36 -5.76
N GLY A 216 20.90 -28.09 -5.81
CA GLY A 216 21.21 -27.29 -4.64
C GLY A 216 22.67 -27.36 -4.18
N GLN A 217 23.60 -27.99 -4.95
CA GLN A 217 25.00 -28.10 -4.56
C GLN A 217 25.76 -26.79 -4.78
N SER A 218 25.50 -26.12 -5.89
CA SER A 218 26.04 -24.80 -6.20
C SER A 218 24.92 -23.84 -6.64
N PHE A 219 25.18 -22.52 -6.45
CA PHE A 219 24.24 -21.47 -6.77
C PHE A 219 24.91 -20.35 -7.54
N GLU A 220 24.21 -19.81 -8.51
CA GLU A 220 24.49 -18.55 -9.14
C GLU A 220 23.41 -17.54 -8.76
N GLN A 221 23.77 -16.27 -8.58
CA GLN A 221 22.82 -15.19 -8.38
C GLN A 221 22.34 -14.70 -9.74
N LEU A 222 21.02 -14.70 -9.93
CA LEU A 222 20.39 -14.15 -11.12
C LEU A 222 20.34 -12.64 -10.99
N ASN A 223 20.96 -11.96 -11.96
CA ASN A 223 21.05 -10.50 -12.06
C ASN A 223 21.77 -9.85 -10.87
N GLY A 224 22.91 -9.25 -11.15
CA GLY A 224 23.75 -8.60 -10.17
C GLY A 224 23.00 -7.52 -9.40
N THR A 225 23.56 -7.11 -8.28
CA THR A 225 23.07 -6.02 -7.44
C THR A 225 22.56 -4.87 -8.28
N VAL A 226 21.27 -4.60 -8.20
CA VAL A 226 20.65 -3.43 -8.81
C VAL A 226 21.29 -2.21 -8.18
N ARG A 227 22.15 -1.56 -8.92
CA ARG A 227 22.54 -0.19 -8.61
C ARG A 227 21.63 0.68 -9.46
N HIS A 228 20.70 1.38 -8.85
CA HIS A 228 19.83 2.35 -9.50
C HIS A 228 20.58 3.52 -10.19
N ILE A 229 21.90 3.51 -10.12
CA ILE A 229 22.76 4.49 -10.77
C ILE A 229 23.03 4.01 -12.19
N ASN A 230 22.14 4.35 -13.12
CA ASN A 230 22.25 4.05 -14.55
C ASN A 230 22.11 2.56 -14.93
N PRO A 231 21.02 1.88 -14.61
CA PRO A 231 20.80 0.56 -15.15
C PRO A 231 20.49 0.69 -16.65
N SER A 232 21.09 -0.16 -17.46
CA SER A 232 20.47 -0.51 -18.73
C SER A 232 19.05 -1.04 -18.38
N PRO A 233 17.96 -0.55 -18.99
CA PRO A 233 16.60 -1.01 -18.68
C PRO A 233 16.41 -2.53 -18.73
N ALA A 234 17.24 -3.24 -19.47
CA ALA A 234 17.24 -4.70 -19.58
C ALA A 234 17.90 -5.44 -18.38
N GLN A 235 18.49 -4.75 -17.42
CA GLN A 235 19.25 -5.37 -16.32
C GLN A 235 18.83 -4.90 -14.91
N ALA A 236 17.84 -4.04 -14.83
CA ALA A 236 17.31 -3.54 -13.56
C ALA A 236 16.29 -4.54 -12.99
N PHE A 237 16.77 -5.47 -12.18
CA PHE A 237 15.94 -6.42 -11.45
C PHE A 237 15.90 -6.02 -9.99
N HIS A 238 14.74 -5.60 -9.49
CA HIS A 238 14.62 -5.12 -8.10
C HIS A 238 14.96 -6.25 -7.11
N LEU A 239 15.31 -5.87 -5.89
CA LEU A 239 15.54 -6.81 -4.79
C LEU A 239 14.20 -7.30 -4.18
N ASP A 240 14.31 -8.14 -3.15
CA ASP A 240 13.21 -8.53 -2.28
C ASP A 240 12.10 -9.30 -3.00
N HIS A 241 12.43 -10.56 -3.35
CA HIS A 241 11.59 -11.42 -4.18
C HIS A 241 10.63 -12.25 -3.33
N HIS A 242 9.33 -12.23 -3.68
CA HIS A 242 8.25 -12.81 -2.90
C HIS A 242 7.60 -14.05 -3.54
N ASP A 243 7.49 -14.09 -4.86
CA ASP A 243 6.86 -15.23 -5.54
C ASP A 243 7.41 -15.39 -6.96
N MET A 244 7.31 -16.61 -7.49
CA MET A 244 7.76 -16.96 -8.83
C MET A 244 6.82 -17.97 -9.46
N TRP A 245 6.56 -17.78 -10.74
CA TRP A 245 5.90 -18.79 -11.55
C TRP A 245 6.80 -19.21 -12.70
N ILE A 246 6.91 -20.52 -12.93
CA ILE A 246 7.65 -21.10 -14.06
C ILE A 246 6.63 -21.83 -14.92
N ASN A 247 6.55 -21.45 -16.21
CA ASN A 247 5.63 -22.07 -17.14
C ASN A 247 5.95 -23.58 -17.28
N PRO A 248 5.02 -24.48 -16.93
CA PRO A 248 5.26 -25.93 -16.99
C PRO A 248 5.47 -26.46 -18.41
N ASP A 249 4.93 -25.79 -19.42
CA ASP A 249 5.07 -26.18 -20.83
C ASP A 249 6.28 -25.53 -21.50
N ASN A 250 6.79 -24.43 -20.96
CA ASN A 250 7.96 -23.73 -21.47
C ASN A 250 8.74 -23.06 -20.34
N PRO A 251 9.67 -23.70 -19.67
CA PRO A 251 10.42 -23.18 -18.52
C PRO A 251 11.29 -21.94 -18.83
N ASN A 252 11.47 -21.57 -20.10
CA ASN A 252 12.11 -20.30 -20.45
C ASN A 252 11.22 -19.08 -20.12
N HIS A 253 9.90 -19.30 -20.04
CA HIS A 253 8.93 -18.29 -19.63
C HIS A 253 8.72 -18.36 -18.13
N GLN A 254 9.14 -17.31 -17.43
CA GLN A 254 9.04 -17.20 -15.98
C GLN A 254 8.53 -15.81 -15.60
N VAL A 255 7.86 -15.72 -14.46
CA VAL A 255 7.34 -14.49 -13.89
C VAL A 255 7.79 -14.41 -12.44
N VAL A 256 8.31 -13.26 -12.01
CA VAL A 256 8.74 -12.99 -10.63
C VAL A 256 8.09 -11.72 -10.12
N GLY A 257 7.53 -11.79 -8.93
CA GLY A 257 7.07 -10.63 -8.15
C GLY A 257 8.09 -10.26 -7.08
N ASN A 258 8.42 -8.98 -7.00
CA ASN A 258 9.30 -8.40 -5.97
C ASN A 258 8.82 -7.00 -5.58
N ASP A 259 9.51 -6.32 -4.68
CA ASP A 259 9.10 -5.00 -4.18
C ASP A 259 9.11 -3.90 -5.26
N GLY A 260 9.84 -4.08 -6.36
CA GLY A 260 9.78 -3.21 -7.54
C GLY A 260 8.66 -3.56 -8.53
N GLY A 261 7.87 -4.60 -8.29
CA GLY A 261 6.74 -4.99 -9.13
C GLY A 261 6.90 -6.34 -9.82
N LEU A 262 6.42 -6.45 -11.06
CA LEU A 262 6.35 -7.69 -11.81
C LEU A 262 7.39 -7.73 -12.94
N TYR A 263 8.15 -8.84 -13.00
CA TYR A 263 9.16 -9.09 -14.01
C TYR A 263 8.89 -10.37 -14.77
N ILE A 264 9.06 -10.34 -16.10
CA ILE A 264 8.81 -11.48 -16.99
C ILE A 264 10.08 -11.77 -17.78
N THR A 265 10.43 -13.04 -17.92
CA THR A 265 11.48 -13.52 -18.84
C THR A 265 10.91 -14.54 -19.83
N TYR A 266 11.47 -14.60 -21.03
CA TYR A 266 11.17 -15.59 -22.05
C TYR A 266 12.44 -16.35 -22.51
N ASP A 267 13.59 -16.08 -21.89
CA ASP A 267 14.91 -16.62 -22.23
C ASP A 267 15.61 -17.29 -21.04
N HIS A 268 14.84 -17.92 -20.16
CA HIS A 268 15.36 -18.67 -19.02
C HIS A 268 16.15 -17.80 -18.02
N ALA A 269 15.63 -16.63 -17.72
CA ALA A 269 16.20 -15.65 -16.79
C ALA A 269 17.55 -15.01 -17.25
N GLU A 270 17.86 -15.06 -18.54
CA GLU A 270 19.02 -14.32 -19.09
C GLU A 270 18.72 -12.81 -19.16
N SER A 271 17.46 -12.44 -19.45
CA SER A 271 16.97 -11.08 -19.38
C SER A 271 15.58 -11.00 -18.78
N TRP A 272 15.24 -9.81 -18.20
CA TRP A 272 13.95 -9.57 -17.56
C TRP A 272 13.29 -8.32 -18.11
N MET A 273 12.00 -8.42 -18.39
CA MET A 273 11.15 -7.30 -18.77
C MET A 273 10.35 -6.85 -17.54
N HIS A 274 10.54 -5.60 -17.10
CA HIS A 274 9.74 -5.01 -16.05
C HIS A 274 8.38 -4.56 -16.60
N THR A 275 7.29 -5.05 -16.02
CA THR A 275 5.92 -4.63 -16.36
C THR A 275 5.53 -3.43 -15.50
N ASN A 276 5.74 -2.23 -16.02
CA ASN A 276 5.51 -0.97 -15.30
C ASN A 276 4.18 -0.31 -15.66
N ASN A 277 3.15 -1.11 -15.93
CA ASN A 277 1.80 -0.66 -16.29
C ASN A 277 0.69 -1.16 -15.34
N ILE A 278 1.09 -1.75 -14.23
CA ILE A 278 0.17 -2.19 -13.18
C ILE A 278 -0.03 -1.03 -12.20
N PRO A 279 -1.27 -0.64 -11.84
CA PRO A 279 -1.53 0.47 -10.92
C PRO A 279 -1.32 0.03 -9.47
N ILE A 280 -0.06 -0.22 -9.11
CA ILE A 280 0.38 -0.59 -7.76
C ILE A 280 1.46 0.39 -7.29
N GLY A 281 1.59 0.56 -5.96
CA GLY A 281 2.61 1.38 -5.33
C GLY A 281 2.31 1.57 -3.86
N GLU A 282 3.32 1.44 -3.01
CA GLU A 282 3.24 1.55 -1.56
C GLU A 282 3.76 2.90 -1.09
N PHE A 283 2.85 3.84 -0.86
CA PHE A 283 3.17 5.19 -0.44
C PHE A 283 2.96 5.38 1.06
N TYR A 284 3.85 6.15 1.71
CA TYR A 284 3.76 6.45 3.13
C TYR A 284 3.09 7.80 3.43
N PHE A 285 3.58 8.89 2.79
CA PHE A 285 3.12 10.24 3.04
C PHE A 285 3.01 11.04 1.74
N VAL A 286 2.19 12.09 1.74
CA VAL A 286 2.04 12.97 0.58
C VAL A 286 2.08 14.44 0.97
N ARG A 287 2.78 15.24 0.15
CA ARG A 287 2.81 16.70 0.22
C ARG A 287 2.70 17.29 -1.18
N THR A 288 2.32 18.54 -1.26
CA THR A 288 2.24 19.29 -2.52
C THR A 288 3.03 20.60 -2.41
N ASP A 289 3.52 21.10 -3.55
CA ASP A 289 4.05 22.46 -3.63
C ASP A 289 2.96 23.46 -4.06
N ASN A 290 3.36 24.73 -4.19
CA ASN A 290 2.51 25.84 -4.65
C ASN A 290 2.86 26.32 -6.07
N ASP A 291 3.62 25.56 -6.83
CA ASP A 291 3.94 25.87 -8.24
C ASP A 291 2.66 25.81 -9.12
N THR A 292 2.75 26.29 -10.34
CA THR A 292 1.65 26.21 -11.31
C THR A 292 2.16 25.64 -12.62
N PRO A 293 1.78 24.40 -13.00
CA PRO A 293 0.99 23.44 -12.21
C PRO A 293 1.76 22.94 -10.97
N TYR A 294 1.03 22.56 -9.92
CA TYR A 294 1.65 22.02 -8.70
C TYR A 294 2.16 20.59 -8.91
N ARG A 295 3.07 20.18 -8.03
CA ARG A 295 3.61 18.81 -8.00
C ARG A 295 3.23 18.10 -6.72
N ILE A 296 3.17 16.78 -6.83
CA ILE A 296 2.97 15.85 -5.72
C ILE A 296 4.34 15.29 -5.30
N TYR A 297 4.58 15.24 -4.01
CA TYR A 297 5.79 14.70 -3.38
C TYR A 297 5.42 13.57 -2.46
N SER A 298 6.12 12.45 -2.55
CA SER A 298 5.84 11.27 -1.73
C SER A 298 7.10 10.45 -1.47
N GLY A 299 7.05 9.65 -0.42
CA GLY A 299 7.99 8.58 -0.18
C GLY A 299 7.30 7.25 -0.34
N THR A 300 8.04 6.27 -0.84
CA THR A 300 7.56 4.92 -1.12
C THR A 300 8.33 3.89 -0.31
N GLN A 301 7.69 2.79 0.04
CA GLN A 301 8.40 1.65 0.56
C GLN A 301 9.32 1.10 -0.54
N ASP A 302 10.59 0.86 -0.22
CA ASP A 302 11.64 0.27 -1.04
C ASP A 302 11.98 0.97 -2.37
N ASP A 303 11.15 1.93 -2.83
CA ASP A 303 11.31 2.68 -4.08
C ASP A 303 11.63 4.17 -3.87
N ALA A 304 12.17 4.52 -2.69
CA ALA A 304 12.76 5.82 -2.39
C ALA A 304 11.77 7.02 -2.31
N ALA A 305 12.25 8.23 -2.56
CA ALA A 305 11.49 9.47 -2.53
C ALA A 305 11.28 10.02 -3.94
N VAL A 306 10.05 10.37 -4.28
CA VAL A 306 9.64 10.77 -5.62
C VAL A 306 8.87 12.09 -5.63
N ARG A 307 8.83 12.77 -6.78
CA ARG A 307 7.90 13.84 -7.08
C ARG A 307 7.41 13.75 -8.53
N GLY A 308 6.21 14.22 -8.76
CA GLY A 308 5.63 14.20 -10.11
C GLY A 308 4.52 15.22 -10.30
N PRO A 309 3.99 15.36 -11.53
CA PRO A 309 2.93 16.30 -11.85
C PRO A 309 1.60 15.88 -11.23
N ALA A 310 0.76 16.85 -10.89
CA ALA A 310 -0.60 16.63 -10.40
C ALA A 310 -1.58 16.18 -11.48
N ALA A 311 -1.19 16.31 -12.74
CA ALA A 311 -1.94 15.84 -13.89
C ALA A 311 -1.03 15.05 -14.83
N PRO A 312 -1.53 14.00 -15.48
CA PRO A 312 -0.75 13.24 -16.46
C PRO A 312 -0.20 14.17 -17.55
N LEU A 313 1.04 13.95 -17.95
CA LEU A 313 1.59 14.67 -19.12
C LEU A 313 0.90 14.16 -20.39
N LYS A 314 0.33 15.08 -21.17
CA LYS A 314 -0.39 14.79 -22.42
C LYS A 314 0.52 14.44 -23.61
N SER A 315 1.75 13.98 -23.40
CA SER A 315 2.69 13.65 -24.46
C SER A 315 3.34 12.29 -24.26
N HIS A 316 3.85 11.69 -25.33
CA HIS A 316 4.64 10.46 -25.34
C HIS A 316 6.00 10.56 -24.60
N SER A 317 6.17 11.61 -23.84
CA SER A 317 7.29 11.86 -22.93
C SER A 317 7.19 10.98 -21.69
N PRO A 318 8.29 10.72 -20.97
CA PRO A 318 8.25 10.11 -19.64
C PRO A 318 7.16 10.74 -18.78
N ASP A 319 6.52 9.96 -17.95
CA ASP A 319 5.36 10.30 -17.13
C ASP A 319 5.51 11.55 -16.22
N GLY A 320 6.70 12.16 -16.22
CA GLY A 320 7.03 13.37 -15.47
C GLY A 320 7.38 13.11 -14.01
N TRP A 321 7.36 11.85 -13.58
CA TRP A 321 7.84 11.47 -12.26
C TRP A 321 9.35 11.40 -12.23
N GLU A 322 9.95 11.90 -11.16
CA GLU A 322 11.40 11.88 -10.95
C GLU A 322 11.75 11.47 -9.52
N TYR A 323 12.86 10.78 -9.38
CA TYR A 323 13.41 10.43 -8.08
C TYR A 323 14.09 11.64 -7.44
N ILE A 324 13.66 11.96 -6.23
CA ILE A 324 14.35 12.92 -5.37
C ILE A 324 15.57 12.25 -4.74
N TRP A 325 15.42 11.01 -4.31
CA TRP A 325 16.45 10.19 -3.76
C TRP A 325 16.18 8.72 -4.05
N ILE A 326 17.25 7.97 -4.28
CA ILE A 326 17.24 6.51 -4.39
C ILE A 326 18.37 5.99 -3.51
N ASP A 327 18.13 4.95 -2.72
CA ASP A 327 19.19 4.24 -2.01
C ASP A 327 20.12 3.57 -3.03
N PRO A 328 21.45 3.81 -2.97
CA PRO A 328 22.39 3.19 -3.90
C PRO A 328 22.49 1.66 -3.78
N TRP A 329 21.92 1.08 -2.74
CA TRP A 329 21.91 -0.38 -2.49
C TRP A 329 20.60 -1.05 -2.87
N ALA A 330 19.63 -0.31 -3.40
CA ALA A 330 18.24 -0.70 -3.65
C ALA A 330 17.46 -1.08 -2.37
N GLY A 331 16.19 -0.72 -2.27
CA GLY A 331 15.33 -1.10 -1.17
C GLY A 331 15.40 -0.20 0.07
N GLY A 332 15.69 1.10 -0.10
CA GLY A 332 15.57 2.07 0.98
C GLY A 332 14.23 2.79 0.97
N ASP A 333 13.51 2.78 2.11
CA ASP A 333 12.26 3.51 2.24
C ASP A 333 12.47 5.02 2.10
N GLY A 334 11.71 5.62 1.20
CA GLY A 334 11.41 7.04 1.27
C GLY A 334 10.21 7.24 2.18
N VAL A 335 10.33 8.12 3.17
CA VAL A 335 9.26 8.33 4.13
C VAL A 335 8.56 9.66 3.85
N VAL A 336 8.70 10.66 4.73
CA VAL A 336 8.16 11.98 4.46
C VAL A 336 9.02 12.69 3.42
N THR A 337 8.39 13.19 2.37
CA THR A 337 9.03 14.01 1.35
C THR A 337 8.26 15.32 1.21
N ALA A 338 8.90 16.44 1.47
CA ALA A 338 8.24 17.74 1.52
C ALA A 338 9.06 18.82 0.81
N PRO A 339 8.45 19.59 -0.12
CA PRO A 339 9.07 20.79 -0.65
C PRO A 339 9.17 21.89 0.43
N GLU A 340 10.12 22.77 0.30
CA GLU A 340 10.12 24.03 1.04
C GLU A 340 8.96 24.88 0.52
N PRO A 341 8.11 25.48 1.39
CA PRO A 341 6.86 26.11 0.97
C PRO A 341 6.97 27.31 0.03
N THR A 342 8.15 27.96 -0.02
CA THR A 342 8.40 29.15 -0.85
C THR A 342 9.42 28.93 -1.96
N ASP A 343 10.09 27.76 -2.01
CA ASP A 343 11.08 27.40 -3.02
C ASP A 343 11.07 25.88 -3.28
N SER A 344 10.28 25.44 -4.23
CA SER A 344 10.14 24.02 -4.63
C SER A 344 11.44 23.37 -5.16
N ASN A 345 12.52 24.17 -5.35
CA ASN A 345 13.85 23.64 -5.63
C ASN A 345 14.54 23.07 -4.38
N ILE A 346 14.06 23.39 -3.19
CA ILE A 346 14.56 22.81 -1.95
C ILE A 346 13.57 21.75 -1.47
N VAL A 347 14.03 20.52 -1.38
CA VAL A 347 13.21 19.39 -0.96
C VAL A 347 13.85 18.72 0.24
N TYR A 348 13.05 18.49 1.27
CA TYR A 348 13.40 17.65 2.40
C TYR A 348 12.86 16.25 2.15
N PHE A 349 13.63 15.24 2.47
CA PHE A 349 13.20 13.85 2.40
C PHE A 349 13.83 13.04 3.52
N GLU A 350 13.17 11.98 3.89
CA GLU A 350 13.56 11.12 4.99
C GLU A 350 13.68 9.68 4.48
N ALA A 351 14.72 8.97 4.93
CA ALA A 351 14.76 7.51 4.94
C ALA A 351 14.29 7.00 6.32
N GLN A 352 14.02 5.72 6.42
CA GLN A 352 13.54 5.09 7.66
C GLN A 352 14.43 5.42 8.87
N ASN A 353 13.83 5.41 10.07
CA ASN A 353 14.48 5.71 11.35
C ASN A 353 15.05 7.14 11.46
N GLY A 354 14.46 8.09 10.76
CA GLY A 354 14.71 9.51 10.92
C GLY A 354 15.95 10.05 10.24
N ASP A 355 16.49 9.38 9.22
CA ASP A 355 17.60 9.93 8.42
C ASP A 355 17.05 10.99 7.46
N ILE A 356 16.91 12.23 7.97
CA ILE A 356 16.41 13.36 7.19
C ILE A 356 17.55 14.06 6.43
N ARG A 357 17.26 14.41 5.16
CA ARG A 357 18.16 15.07 4.25
C ARG A 357 17.49 16.24 3.55
N ARG A 358 18.27 17.21 3.10
CA ARG A 358 17.83 18.33 2.27
C ARG A 358 18.55 18.28 0.93
N LYS A 359 17.81 18.35 -0.18
CA LYS A 359 18.33 18.38 -1.55
C LYS A 359 17.99 19.69 -2.23
N HIS A 360 18.92 20.25 -2.96
CA HIS A 360 18.68 21.32 -3.92
C HIS A 360 18.55 20.72 -5.32
N MET A 361 17.32 20.65 -5.84
CA MET A 361 16.98 19.93 -7.06
C MET A 361 17.80 20.33 -8.28
N PRO A 362 17.97 21.63 -8.62
CA PRO A 362 18.72 22.03 -9.81
C PRO A 362 20.19 21.62 -9.82
N THR A 363 20.82 21.50 -8.64
CA THR A 363 22.26 21.15 -8.54
C THR A 363 22.49 19.71 -8.11
N GLY A 364 21.45 18.99 -7.69
CA GLY A 364 21.55 17.65 -7.12
C GLY A 364 22.27 17.59 -5.76
N ARG A 365 22.68 18.72 -5.19
CA ARG A 365 23.40 18.75 -3.91
C ARG A 365 22.51 18.30 -2.77
N THR A 366 22.95 17.25 -2.06
CA THR A 366 22.23 16.69 -0.90
C THR A 366 23.06 16.87 0.36
N LYS A 367 22.40 17.21 1.48
CA LYS A 367 23.01 17.36 2.81
C LYS A 367 22.18 16.59 3.84
N GLY A 368 22.84 15.71 4.62
CA GLY A 368 22.24 15.12 5.81
C GLY A 368 22.03 16.20 6.88
N ILE A 369 20.84 16.26 7.43
CA ILE A 369 20.45 17.28 8.43
C ILE A 369 19.83 16.66 9.69
N THR A 370 19.96 15.33 9.87
CA THR A 370 19.44 14.61 11.04
C THR A 370 19.95 15.22 12.35
N PRO A 371 19.07 15.58 13.30
CA PRO A 371 19.47 16.16 14.58
C PRO A 371 20.22 15.15 15.44
N ARG A 372 21.05 15.67 16.36
CA ARG A 372 21.76 14.87 17.37
C ARG A 372 21.49 15.43 18.74
N LEU A 373 21.37 14.55 19.73
CA LEU A 373 21.27 14.99 21.11
C LEU A 373 22.56 15.72 21.54
N PRO A 374 22.44 16.91 22.14
CA PRO A 374 23.59 17.59 22.75
C PRO A 374 24.21 16.72 23.84
N LYS A 375 25.52 16.82 24.04
CA LYS A 375 26.25 16.08 25.08
C LYS A 375 25.77 16.35 26.51
N THR A 376 25.02 17.44 26.69
CA THR A 376 24.40 17.83 27.97
C THR A 376 23.14 17.03 28.31
N HIS A 377 22.60 16.26 27.36
CA HIS A 377 21.43 15.41 27.57
C HIS A 377 21.90 13.98 27.88
N SER A 378 21.45 13.47 29.03
CA SER A 378 21.64 12.06 29.39
C SER A 378 20.49 11.26 28.79
N GLY A 379 20.79 10.38 27.86
CA GLY A 379 19.75 9.53 27.24
C GLY A 379 20.15 9.07 25.85
N LYS A 380 19.35 8.17 25.29
CA LYS A 380 19.48 7.67 23.93
C LYS A 380 18.41 8.32 23.06
N LEU A 381 18.77 8.74 21.88
CA LEU A 381 17.80 9.18 20.88
C LEU A 381 17.10 7.94 20.33
N VAL A 382 15.75 7.97 20.34
CA VAL A 382 14.89 6.90 19.85
C VAL A 382 13.99 7.48 18.77
N HIS A 383 13.92 6.78 17.65
CA HIS A 383 13.10 7.17 16.49
C HIS A 383 12.02 6.11 16.25
N GLU A 384 10.89 6.53 15.71
CA GLU A 384 9.98 5.61 15.01
C GLU A 384 10.55 5.31 13.61
N TRP A 385 10.07 4.22 13.02
CA TRP A 385 10.37 3.90 11.62
C TRP A 385 9.99 5.05 10.71
N LEU A 386 8.77 5.56 10.87
CA LEU A 386 8.24 6.76 10.23
C LEU A 386 8.40 7.93 11.19
N THR A 387 9.54 8.60 11.16
CA THR A 387 9.86 9.70 12.09
C THR A 387 9.22 11.00 11.61
N PRO A 388 8.34 11.66 12.38
CA PRO A 388 7.62 12.83 11.89
C PRO A 388 8.51 14.08 11.87
N TYR A 389 8.47 14.81 10.78
CA TYR A 389 8.98 16.16 10.67
C TYR A 389 8.08 17.03 9.78
N PHE A 390 8.20 18.33 9.91
CA PHE A 390 7.53 19.28 9.02
C PHE A 390 8.28 20.60 8.91
N VAL A 391 8.02 21.33 7.82
CA VAL A 391 8.44 22.72 7.63
C VAL A 391 7.34 23.62 8.17
N SER A 392 7.68 24.61 9.03
CA SER A 392 6.70 25.54 9.58
C SER A 392 6.06 26.38 8.47
N GLN A 393 4.74 26.49 8.51
CA GLN A 393 4.03 27.36 7.57
C GLN A 393 4.24 28.86 7.83
N TYR A 394 4.72 29.23 9.03
CA TYR A 394 4.99 30.63 9.41
C TYR A 394 6.36 31.11 8.97
N ASN A 395 7.33 30.20 8.88
CA ASN A 395 8.68 30.53 8.45
C ASN A 395 9.32 29.33 7.74
N PRO A 396 9.55 29.38 6.42
CA PRO A 396 10.08 28.28 5.61
C PRO A 396 11.51 27.85 5.99
N LEU A 397 12.23 28.66 6.78
CA LEU A 397 13.54 28.26 7.32
C LEU A 397 13.43 27.37 8.56
N THR A 398 12.23 27.30 9.16
CA THR A 398 11.99 26.59 10.40
C THR A 398 11.51 25.19 10.15
N LEU A 399 12.21 24.20 10.74
CA LEU A 399 11.81 22.80 10.75
C LEU A 399 11.61 22.34 12.19
N TYR A 400 10.63 21.46 12.34
CA TYR A 400 10.42 20.66 13.54
C TYR A 400 10.66 19.19 13.22
N TYR A 401 11.21 18.44 14.18
CA TYR A 401 11.53 17.03 14.02
C TYR A 401 11.28 16.29 15.34
N GLY A 402 10.59 15.15 15.27
CA GLY A 402 10.17 14.38 16.43
C GLY A 402 10.87 13.01 16.52
N ALA A 403 11.74 12.88 17.51
CA ALA A 403 12.24 11.59 18.02
C ALA A 403 11.53 11.32 19.37
N ASN A 404 12.21 10.80 20.39
CA ASN A 404 11.67 10.87 21.76
C ASN A 404 11.75 12.32 22.33
N TYR A 405 12.45 13.22 21.65
CA TYR A 405 12.48 14.67 21.88
C TYR A 405 11.98 15.40 20.65
N VAL A 406 11.44 16.61 20.86
CA VAL A 406 11.16 17.55 19.75
C VAL A 406 12.40 18.43 19.53
N PHE A 407 12.82 18.51 18.28
CA PHE A 407 13.89 19.39 17.83
C PHE A 407 13.32 20.49 16.95
N LYS A 408 13.95 21.68 17.02
CA LYS A 408 13.63 22.81 16.17
C LYS A 408 14.89 23.36 15.51
N SER A 409 14.84 23.62 14.22
CA SER A 409 15.84 24.35 13.44
C SER A 409 15.24 25.65 12.93
N LEU A 410 16.06 26.72 12.87
CA LEU A 410 15.69 28.02 12.29
C LEU A 410 16.46 28.34 10.99
N ASN A 411 17.18 27.35 10.46
CA ASN A 411 18.07 27.53 9.31
C ASN A 411 18.09 26.29 8.39
N ARG A 412 16.90 25.77 8.06
CA ARG A 412 16.71 24.66 7.13
C ARG A 412 17.43 23.38 7.56
N GLY A 413 17.53 23.11 8.87
CA GLY A 413 18.16 21.92 9.42
C GLY A 413 19.69 21.99 9.55
N ASP A 414 20.31 23.14 9.28
CA ASP A 414 21.77 23.27 9.44
C ASP A 414 22.22 23.19 10.90
N THR A 415 21.40 23.68 11.82
CA THR A 415 21.58 23.51 13.27
C THR A 415 20.24 23.22 13.95
N TRP A 416 20.31 22.46 15.03
CA TRP A 416 19.12 22.04 15.79
C TRP A 416 19.26 22.39 17.27
N ARG A 417 18.15 22.69 17.91
CA ARG A 417 18.02 22.75 19.36
C ARG A 417 16.92 21.82 19.84
N VAL A 418 17.10 21.18 20.97
CA VAL A 418 16.06 20.43 21.67
C VAL A 418 15.13 21.43 22.32
N ILE A 419 13.81 21.27 22.11
CA ILE A 419 12.78 22.15 22.64
C ILE A 419 11.74 21.40 23.49
N SER A 420 12.03 20.16 23.90
CA SER A 420 11.14 19.41 24.80
C SER A 420 11.96 18.59 25.81
N PRO A 421 11.36 18.17 26.94
CA PRO A 421 11.86 17.02 27.68
C PRO A 421 11.74 15.73 26.84
N ASP A 422 12.13 14.59 27.38
CA ASP A 422 11.87 13.27 26.78
C ASP A 422 10.36 12.97 26.84
N LEU A 423 9.66 13.12 25.71
CA LEU A 423 8.20 12.94 25.62
C LEU A 423 7.77 11.47 25.60
N SER A 424 8.71 10.53 25.52
CA SER A 424 8.43 9.11 25.74
C SER A 424 8.15 8.76 27.21
N GLN A 425 8.38 9.71 28.12
CA GLN A 425 8.14 9.55 29.57
C GLN A 425 6.76 10.18 29.93
N SER A 426 5.71 9.37 29.87
CA SER A 426 4.37 9.76 30.31
C SER A 426 4.18 9.54 31.80
N SER A 427 3.22 10.26 32.39
CA SER A 427 2.76 10.01 33.76
C SER A 427 2.01 8.67 33.90
N ALA A 428 1.49 8.13 32.79
CA ALA A 428 0.82 6.83 32.70
C ALA A 428 1.81 5.77 32.17
N PRO A 429 2.16 4.73 32.96
CA PRO A 429 3.18 3.75 32.59
C PRO A 429 2.92 3.04 31.27
N GLU A 430 1.65 2.77 30.92
CA GLU A 430 1.24 2.15 29.67
C GLU A 430 1.55 3.00 28.43
N ARG A 431 1.79 4.28 28.60
CA ARG A 431 2.12 5.24 27.53
C ARG A 431 3.61 5.53 27.40
N CYS A 432 4.44 4.90 28.22
CA CYS A 432 5.89 5.12 28.23
C CYS A 432 6.64 4.28 27.18
N GLY A 433 7.82 4.77 26.78
CA GLY A 433 8.89 3.96 26.19
C GLY A 433 9.00 3.98 24.67
N GLN A 434 8.20 4.78 23.95
CA GLN A 434 8.29 4.88 22.48
C GLN A 434 8.33 6.32 21.99
N ALA A 435 8.92 6.54 20.80
CA ALA A 435 9.15 7.85 20.20
C ALA A 435 7.85 8.54 19.73
N ILE A 436 8.00 9.78 19.32
CA ILE A 436 6.96 10.57 18.68
C ILE A 436 6.66 9.97 17.31
N ALA A 437 5.39 9.72 17.05
CA ALA A 437 4.87 9.15 15.80
C ALA A 437 4.06 10.17 14.97
N ALA A 438 3.57 11.24 15.61
CA ALA A 438 2.88 12.33 14.94
C ALA A 438 3.32 13.68 15.54
N LEU A 439 3.52 14.68 14.69
CA LEU A 439 3.99 16.00 15.10
C LEU A 439 3.33 17.08 14.22
N GLN A 440 2.79 18.14 14.82
CA GLN A 440 2.13 19.21 14.09
C GLN A 440 2.22 20.56 14.79
N GLU A 441 2.39 21.65 14.03
CA GLU A 441 2.19 23.03 14.45
C GLU A 441 0.76 23.47 14.11
N SER A 442 0.12 24.26 15.01
CA SER A 442 -1.20 24.85 14.74
C SER A 442 -1.15 25.74 13.50
N PRO A 443 -2.13 25.63 12.57
CA PRO A 443 -2.18 26.48 11.39
C PRO A 443 -2.58 27.95 11.68
N ILE A 444 -3.06 28.25 12.89
CA ILE A 444 -3.55 29.59 13.27
C ILE A 444 -2.87 30.18 14.51
N SER A 445 -1.90 29.46 15.08
CA SER A 445 -1.14 29.93 16.25
C SER A 445 0.29 29.46 16.18
N GLN A 446 1.22 30.35 15.80
CA GLN A 446 2.63 30.06 15.72
C GLN A 446 3.17 29.61 17.08
N GLY A 447 3.97 28.50 17.08
CA GLY A 447 4.57 27.94 18.29
C GLY A 447 3.62 27.13 19.17
N LEU A 448 2.35 26.99 18.79
CA LEU A 448 1.45 25.99 19.36
C LEU A 448 1.72 24.66 18.65
N VAL A 449 2.40 23.74 19.35
CA VAL A 449 2.90 22.48 18.79
C VAL A 449 2.31 21.28 19.53
N TYR A 450 1.94 20.27 18.80
CA TYR A 450 1.42 19.00 19.30
C TYR A 450 2.35 17.85 18.92
N ALA A 451 2.57 16.90 19.85
CA ALA A 451 3.40 15.72 19.64
C ALA A 451 2.69 14.49 20.22
N GLY A 452 2.45 13.49 19.38
CA GLY A 452 1.82 12.22 19.74
C GLY A 452 2.82 11.07 19.65
N THR A 453 2.88 10.21 20.68
CA THR A 453 3.81 9.07 20.72
C THR A 453 3.19 7.77 20.22
N ALA A 454 4.03 6.82 19.87
CA ALA A 454 3.60 5.47 19.47
C ALA A 454 2.99 4.63 20.61
N LYS A 455 3.03 5.12 21.84
CA LYS A 455 2.34 4.55 23.02
C LYS A 455 1.15 5.37 23.48
N GLY A 456 0.73 6.38 22.72
CA GLY A 456 -0.50 7.11 22.96
C GLY A 456 -0.40 8.26 23.98
N ALA A 457 0.80 8.72 24.31
CA ALA A 457 0.97 9.99 25.02
C ALA A 457 0.85 11.14 24.02
N LEU A 458 -0.07 12.08 24.29
CA LEU A 458 -0.27 13.29 23.49
C LEU A 458 0.15 14.52 24.28
N TRP A 459 1.06 15.26 23.72
CA TRP A 459 1.67 16.44 24.33
C TRP A 459 1.37 17.70 23.55
N ARG A 460 1.33 18.82 24.27
CA ARG A 460 1.12 20.17 23.71
C ARG A 460 2.09 21.15 24.31
N SER A 461 2.68 22.01 23.47
CA SER A 461 3.37 23.26 23.87
C SER A 461 2.62 24.45 23.31
N LYS A 462 2.45 25.52 24.12
CA LYS A 462 1.85 26.81 23.69
C LYS A 462 2.88 27.91 23.50
N ASP A 463 4.13 27.66 23.81
CA ASP A 463 5.20 28.64 23.97
C ASP A 463 6.46 28.23 23.18
N ASP A 464 6.24 27.69 21.98
CA ASP A 464 7.30 27.30 21.05
C ASP A 464 8.28 26.27 21.63
N GLY A 465 7.77 25.36 22.47
CA GLY A 465 8.54 24.27 23.07
C GLY A 465 9.18 24.62 24.43
N ALA A 466 8.95 25.83 25.00
CA ALA A 466 9.50 26.17 26.30
C ALA A 466 8.89 25.33 27.45
N THR A 467 7.58 25.04 27.33
CA THR A 467 6.89 24.12 28.25
C THR A 467 6.02 23.13 27.50
N TRP A 468 5.86 21.93 28.07
CA TRP A 468 5.04 20.85 27.50
C TRP A 468 4.06 20.32 28.55
N THR A 469 2.82 20.13 28.12
CA THR A 469 1.74 19.56 28.94
C THR A 469 1.20 18.31 28.26
N GLU A 470 1.10 17.21 28.99
CA GLU A 470 0.41 16.03 28.50
C GLU A 470 -1.09 16.28 28.50
N ILE A 471 -1.73 16.04 27.35
CA ILE A 471 -3.17 16.26 27.12
C ILE A 471 -3.87 14.98 26.67
N SER A 472 -3.29 13.81 26.93
CA SER A 472 -3.85 12.50 26.57
C SER A 472 -5.24 12.25 27.15
N GLY A 473 -5.50 12.72 28.37
CA GLY A 473 -6.80 12.64 29.04
C GLY A 473 -7.41 11.22 28.98
N THR A 474 -8.61 11.14 28.44
CA THR A 474 -9.39 9.89 28.28
C THR A 474 -9.09 9.12 27.00
N LEU A 475 -8.15 9.56 26.17
CA LEU A 475 -7.78 8.81 24.96
C LEU A 475 -7.29 7.40 25.32
N PRO A 476 -7.57 6.39 24.50
CA PRO A 476 -6.94 5.08 24.65
C PRO A 476 -5.41 5.17 24.53
N ALA A 477 -4.66 4.35 25.27
CA ALA A 477 -3.21 4.23 25.17
C ALA A 477 -2.85 3.41 23.91
N LYS A 478 -3.01 4.00 22.72
CA LYS A 478 -2.77 3.42 21.42
C LYS A 478 -1.88 4.33 20.58
N TYR A 479 -1.25 3.77 19.57
CA TYR A 479 -0.40 4.50 18.64
C TYR A 479 -1.13 5.73 18.09
N ILE A 480 -0.59 6.94 18.29
CA ILE A 480 -1.14 8.18 17.69
C ILE A 480 -0.66 8.27 16.26
N LYS A 481 -1.59 8.06 15.31
CA LYS A 481 -1.26 7.96 13.89
C LYS A 481 -1.25 9.31 13.20
N SER A 482 -2.22 10.20 13.53
CA SER A 482 -2.35 11.52 12.93
C SER A 482 -2.86 12.55 13.97
N ILE A 483 -2.43 13.80 13.81
CA ILE A 483 -2.91 14.95 14.57
C ILE A 483 -3.33 16.01 13.55
N ALA A 484 -4.54 16.57 13.69
CA ALA A 484 -5.00 17.72 12.92
C ALA A 484 -5.44 18.84 13.88
N ALA A 485 -4.58 19.86 14.06
CA ALA A 485 -4.92 21.07 14.77
C ALA A 485 -5.85 21.93 13.90
N SER A 486 -6.96 22.38 14.46
CA SER A 486 -7.97 23.13 13.72
C SER A 486 -7.45 24.43 13.12
N ARG A 487 -7.95 24.77 11.93
CA ARG A 487 -7.74 26.05 11.25
C ARG A 487 -8.70 27.15 11.71
N PHE A 488 -9.73 26.78 12.49
CA PHE A 488 -10.79 27.69 12.92
C PHE A 488 -10.73 28.00 14.41
N LYS A 489 -10.24 27.05 15.24
CA LYS A 489 -10.17 27.20 16.69
C LYS A 489 -8.87 26.63 17.26
N THR A 490 -8.13 27.43 18.02
CA THR A 490 -6.88 27.01 18.69
C THR A 490 -7.11 25.93 19.76
N SER A 491 -8.33 25.84 20.31
CA SER A 491 -8.71 24.86 21.33
C SER A 491 -9.12 23.50 20.74
N ARG A 492 -9.36 23.43 19.43
CA ARG A 492 -9.82 22.21 18.75
C ARG A 492 -8.67 21.44 18.14
N VAL A 493 -8.64 20.13 18.40
CA VAL A 493 -7.68 19.20 17.80
C VAL A 493 -8.38 17.87 17.52
N TYR A 494 -8.06 17.30 16.39
CA TYR A 494 -8.47 15.95 16.02
C TYR A 494 -7.27 15.01 16.08
N VAL A 495 -7.50 13.75 16.48
CA VAL A 495 -6.48 12.71 16.47
C VAL A 495 -7.04 11.39 15.99
N THR A 496 -6.20 10.65 15.27
CA THR A 496 -6.47 9.24 14.96
C THR A 496 -5.54 8.34 15.74
N LEU A 497 -6.06 7.21 16.19
CA LEU A 497 -5.29 6.20 16.91
C LEU A 497 -5.34 4.86 16.17
N SER A 498 -4.30 4.06 16.33
CA SER A 498 -4.22 2.74 15.72
C SER A 498 -3.98 1.65 16.77
N GLY A 499 -4.82 0.62 16.74
CA GLY A 499 -4.69 -0.57 17.56
C GLY A 499 -4.17 -1.79 16.80
N ILE A 500 -3.65 -1.63 15.58
CA ILE A 500 -3.26 -2.74 14.70
C ILE A 500 -2.23 -3.66 15.36
N LYS A 501 -1.27 -3.10 16.11
CA LYS A 501 -0.24 -3.87 16.82
C LYS A 501 -0.79 -4.70 18.01
N GLU A 502 -2.07 -4.54 18.31
CA GLU A 502 -2.81 -5.34 19.30
C GLU A 502 -4.01 -6.07 18.66
N ASP A 503 -3.94 -6.31 17.32
CA ASP A 503 -4.99 -6.92 16.51
C ASP A 503 -6.38 -6.27 16.69
N ASN A 504 -6.39 -4.96 16.96
CA ASN A 504 -7.59 -4.16 17.09
C ASN A 504 -7.75 -3.25 15.87
N PHE A 505 -8.70 -3.56 15.00
CA PHE A 505 -8.95 -2.89 13.73
C PHE A 505 -10.15 -1.94 13.76
N VAL A 506 -10.73 -1.67 14.92
CA VAL A 506 -11.83 -0.69 15.03
C VAL A 506 -11.36 0.73 14.70
N PRO A 507 -12.21 1.58 14.10
CA PRO A 507 -11.87 2.97 13.85
C PRO A 507 -11.71 3.74 15.18
N MET A 508 -10.71 4.61 15.26
CA MET A 508 -10.44 5.43 16.43
C MET A 508 -10.13 6.86 15.99
N VAL A 509 -11.13 7.72 16.06
CA VAL A 509 -11.02 9.16 15.76
C VAL A 509 -11.62 9.95 16.90
N TYR A 510 -10.87 10.91 17.42
CA TYR A 510 -11.27 11.74 18.55
C TYR A 510 -11.10 13.21 18.28
N CYS A 511 -11.96 14.03 18.88
CA CYS A 511 -11.91 15.47 18.85
C CYS A 511 -11.91 16.03 20.28
N THR A 512 -11.14 17.08 20.49
CA THR A 512 -11.26 17.97 21.66
C THR A 512 -11.68 19.37 21.20
N GLU A 513 -12.50 20.04 21.98
CA GLU A 513 -12.88 21.46 21.80
C GLU A 513 -12.29 22.37 22.92
N ASP A 514 -11.63 21.78 23.91
CA ASP A 514 -11.16 22.38 25.14
C ASP A 514 -9.67 22.14 25.42
N GLU A 515 -8.86 22.12 24.35
CA GLU A 515 -7.41 21.99 24.41
C GLU A 515 -6.91 20.66 25.00
N GLY A 516 -7.71 19.58 24.88
CA GLY A 516 -7.34 18.24 25.34
C GLY A 516 -7.74 17.92 26.78
N VAL A 517 -8.59 18.75 27.41
CA VAL A 517 -9.16 18.45 28.72
C VAL A 517 -10.17 17.29 28.61
N THR A 518 -11.02 17.34 27.57
CA THR A 518 -11.94 16.25 27.23
C THR A 518 -11.79 15.82 25.78
N TRP A 519 -12.03 14.52 25.52
CA TRP A 519 -11.98 13.94 24.20
C TRP A 519 -13.29 13.21 23.89
N THR A 520 -13.85 13.49 22.72
CA THR A 520 -15.07 12.87 22.22
C THR A 520 -14.76 12.04 20.99
N SER A 521 -15.24 10.81 20.94
CA SER A 521 -15.16 9.98 19.73
C SER A 521 -16.09 10.51 18.65
N ILE A 522 -15.60 10.59 17.43
CA ILE A 522 -16.33 11.06 16.26
C ILE A 522 -16.36 10.00 15.13
N VAL A 523 -16.24 8.73 15.48
CA VAL A 523 -16.25 7.62 14.51
C VAL A 523 -17.63 7.37 13.90
N SER A 524 -18.71 7.61 14.67
CA SER A 524 -20.12 7.46 14.26
C SER A 524 -20.34 6.20 13.39
N ASN A 525 -20.67 6.41 12.11
CA ASN A 525 -20.98 5.36 11.13
C ASN A 525 -19.79 5.01 10.20
N LEU A 526 -18.54 5.35 10.56
CA LEU A 526 -17.38 4.83 9.84
C LEU A 526 -17.40 3.31 9.84
N PRO A 527 -16.93 2.66 8.77
CA PRO A 527 -16.82 1.21 8.72
C PRO A 527 -15.83 0.70 9.78
N ASP A 528 -15.93 -0.58 10.11
CA ASP A 528 -15.01 -1.27 11.03
C ASP A 528 -13.65 -1.45 10.36
N ALA A 529 -12.90 -0.34 10.29
CA ALA A 529 -11.58 -0.26 9.66
C ALA A 529 -10.72 0.81 10.34
N PRO A 530 -9.41 0.58 10.52
CA PRO A 530 -8.50 1.58 11.07
C PRO A 530 -8.52 2.88 10.27
N VAL A 531 -8.35 4.00 10.99
CA VAL A 531 -8.22 5.34 10.40
C VAL A 531 -6.79 5.81 10.54
N ASN A 532 -6.13 6.11 9.42
CA ASN A 532 -4.73 6.53 9.43
C ASN A 532 -4.57 8.04 9.52
N VAL A 533 -5.42 8.79 8.84
CA VAL A 533 -5.28 10.24 8.72
C VAL A 533 -6.63 10.92 8.84
N ILE A 534 -6.63 12.08 9.49
CA ILE A 534 -7.76 13.01 9.53
C ILE A 534 -7.28 14.39 9.08
N LEU A 535 -8.09 15.06 8.26
CA LEU A 535 -7.88 16.45 7.85
C LEU A 535 -9.14 17.26 8.12
N GLU A 536 -8.96 18.55 8.50
CA GLU A 536 -10.01 19.54 8.50
C GLU A 536 -9.95 20.33 7.19
N ASP A 537 -11.11 20.60 6.58
CA ASP A 537 -11.18 21.35 5.33
C ASP A 537 -10.60 22.79 5.53
N PRO A 538 -9.83 23.32 4.56
CA PRO A 538 -9.23 24.64 4.71
C PRO A 538 -10.23 25.81 4.68
N VAL A 539 -11.47 25.59 4.22
CA VAL A 539 -12.48 26.63 3.98
C VAL A 539 -13.74 26.42 4.83
N HIS A 540 -14.14 25.15 5.06
CA HIS A 540 -15.39 24.79 5.72
C HIS A 540 -15.14 24.15 7.08
N GLU A 541 -15.46 24.86 8.16
CA GLU A 541 -15.21 24.42 9.55
C GLU A 541 -15.85 23.08 9.91
N ASP A 542 -16.99 22.76 9.31
CA ASP A 542 -17.77 21.54 9.61
C ASP A 542 -17.36 20.34 8.77
N VAL A 543 -16.39 20.51 7.85
CA VAL A 543 -15.97 19.46 6.91
C VAL A 543 -14.67 18.80 7.36
N LEU A 544 -14.73 17.47 7.47
CA LEU A 544 -13.59 16.63 7.83
C LEU A 544 -13.42 15.51 6.79
N TYR A 545 -12.17 15.09 6.59
CA TYR A 545 -11.82 13.95 5.73
C TYR A 545 -11.09 12.90 6.55
N CYS A 546 -11.45 11.62 6.40
CA CYS A 546 -10.75 10.48 6.99
C CYS A 546 -10.22 9.56 5.91
N GLY A 547 -8.93 9.23 5.99
CA GLY A 547 -8.31 8.15 5.23
C GLY A 547 -8.29 6.88 6.07
N THR A 548 -8.97 5.85 5.58
CA THR A 548 -9.15 4.56 6.27
C THR A 548 -8.52 3.41 5.49
N PHE A 549 -8.58 2.20 6.02
CA PHE A 549 -8.20 0.99 5.26
C PHE A 549 -9.16 0.67 4.11
N ASN A 550 -10.32 1.32 4.05
CA ASN A 550 -11.37 1.07 3.05
C ASN A 550 -11.59 2.25 2.09
N GLY A 551 -10.69 3.24 2.07
CA GLY A 551 -10.80 4.42 1.22
C GLY A 551 -10.96 5.72 1.99
N VAL A 552 -11.44 6.76 1.30
CA VAL A 552 -11.63 8.11 1.81
C VAL A 552 -13.09 8.34 2.20
N PHE A 553 -13.28 8.92 3.38
CA PHE A 553 -14.59 9.33 3.90
C PHE A 553 -14.61 10.84 4.19
N VAL A 554 -15.75 11.44 3.98
CA VAL A 554 -16.03 12.86 4.29
C VAL A 554 -17.17 12.98 5.30
N SER A 555 -17.00 13.88 6.24
CA SER A 555 -18.09 14.39 7.10
C SER A 555 -18.33 15.85 6.76
N VAL A 556 -19.60 16.26 6.73
CA VAL A 556 -20.02 17.66 6.53
C VAL A 556 -20.64 18.24 7.80
N ASP A 557 -20.53 17.54 8.91
CA ASP A 557 -21.14 17.84 10.21
C ASP A 557 -20.20 17.57 11.40
N ARG A 558 -18.90 17.76 11.19
CA ARG A 558 -17.82 17.57 12.19
C ARG A 558 -17.76 16.18 12.80
N GLY A 559 -18.00 15.14 12.00
CA GLY A 559 -17.86 13.75 12.41
C GLY A 559 -19.11 13.16 13.06
N LEU A 560 -20.26 13.85 13.02
CA LEU A 560 -21.54 13.27 13.44
C LEU A 560 -22.02 12.21 12.45
N SER A 561 -21.69 12.36 11.16
CA SER A 561 -21.91 11.34 10.14
C SER A 561 -20.80 11.36 9.09
N TRP A 562 -20.57 10.20 8.46
CA TRP A 562 -19.55 10.01 7.43
C TRP A 562 -20.14 9.40 6.17
N GLN A 563 -19.63 9.82 5.03
CA GLN A 563 -20.00 9.33 3.70
C GLN A 563 -18.75 8.98 2.91
N VAL A 564 -18.83 8.02 2.00
CA VAL A 564 -17.75 7.71 1.08
C VAL A 564 -17.48 8.92 0.18
N LEU A 565 -16.21 9.27 0.03
CA LEU A 565 -15.74 10.25 -0.95
C LEU A 565 -14.85 9.54 -1.96
N GLY A 566 -15.07 9.80 -3.26
CA GLY A 566 -14.33 9.11 -4.32
C GLY A 566 -14.83 7.69 -4.58
N SER A 567 -16.11 7.56 -4.94
CA SER A 567 -16.76 6.25 -5.23
C SER A 567 -16.09 5.45 -6.36
N ALA A 568 -15.29 6.10 -7.21
CA ALA A 568 -14.47 5.45 -8.23
C ALA A 568 -13.10 4.94 -7.68
N MET A 569 -12.75 5.30 -6.45
CA MET A 569 -11.55 4.80 -5.79
C MET A 569 -11.81 3.36 -5.29
N PRO A 570 -10.92 2.40 -5.56
CA PRO A 570 -11.10 1.05 -5.04
C PRO A 570 -11.00 1.02 -3.51
N HIS A 571 -11.55 -0.01 -2.89
CA HIS A 571 -11.31 -0.27 -1.48
C HIS A 571 -9.82 -0.52 -1.27
N CYS A 572 -9.13 0.42 -0.64
CA CYS A 572 -7.70 0.35 -0.40
C CYS A 572 -7.29 1.11 0.85
N PHE A 573 -6.14 0.72 1.39
CA PHE A 573 -5.52 1.35 2.54
C PHE A 573 -5.01 2.76 2.18
N VAL A 574 -5.67 3.80 2.68
CA VAL A 574 -5.20 5.18 2.56
C VAL A 574 -4.15 5.43 3.63
N ALA A 575 -2.92 5.71 3.21
CA ALA A 575 -1.79 5.91 4.12
C ALA A 575 -1.72 7.34 4.66
N ASP A 576 -1.86 8.33 3.76
CA ASP A 576 -1.86 9.76 4.09
C ASP A 576 -2.68 10.55 3.08
N MET A 577 -3.02 11.79 3.43
CA MET A 577 -3.75 12.72 2.57
C MET A 577 -3.23 14.15 2.74
N THR A 578 -3.39 14.95 1.69
CA THR A 578 -3.17 16.41 1.73
C THR A 578 -4.16 17.13 0.82
N ILE A 579 -4.45 18.39 1.11
CA ILE A 579 -5.32 19.23 0.28
C ILE A 579 -4.50 20.34 -0.37
N GLN A 580 -4.51 20.37 -1.71
CA GLN A 580 -4.02 21.54 -2.47
C GLN A 580 -5.18 22.53 -2.57
N ALA A 581 -5.18 23.52 -1.66
CA ALA A 581 -6.33 24.39 -1.44
C ALA A 581 -6.68 25.29 -2.63
N ARG A 582 -5.68 25.75 -3.41
CA ARG A 582 -5.90 26.59 -4.60
C ARG A 582 -6.65 25.85 -5.69
N GLU A 583 -6.27 24.60 -5.95
CA GLU A 583 -6.85 23.77 -7.00
C GLU A 583 -8.05 22.95 -6.50
N LYS A 584 -8.35 23.01 -5.18
CA LYS A 584 -9.39 22.21 -4.53
C LYS A 584 -9.21 20.69 -4.74
N ASP A 585 -7.97 20.24 -4.80
CA ASP A 585 -7.62 18.85 -4.96
C ASP A 585 -7.31 18.20 -3.60
N LEU A 586 -7.99 17.09 -3.27
CA LEU A 586 -7.59 16.18 -2.21
C LEU A 586 -6.73 15.07 -2.81
N ILE A 587 -5.49 14.99 -2.36
CA ILE A 587 -4.57 13.94 -2.79
C ILE A 587 -4.52 12.88 -1.71
N ALA A 588 -4.83 11.64 -2.07
CA ALA A 588 -4.76 10.47 -1.20
C ALA A 588 -3.70 9.51 -1.73
N VAL A 589 -2.75 9.16 -0.88
CA VAL A 589 -1.76 8.11 -1.18
C VAL A 589 -2.14 6.83 -0.48
N THR A 590 -1.88 5.71 -1.13
CA THR A 590 -2.30 4.40 -0.66
C THR A 590 -1.13 3.46 -0.49
N HIS A 591 -1.28 2.52 0.41
CA HIS A 591 -0.35 1.42 0.57
C HIS A 591 -0.82 0.26 -0.33
N GLY A 592 -0.31 0.23 -1.57
CA GLY A 592 -0.54 -0.82 -2.55
C GLY A 592 -1.32 -0.44 -3.82
N ARG A 593 -1.94 0.76 -3.92
CA ARG A 593 -2.74 1.17 -5.09
C ARG A 593 -2.35 2.53 -5.69
N GLY A 594 -1.19 3.05 -5.33
CA GLY A 594 -0.68 4.29 -5.89
C GLY A 594 -1.33 5.54 -5.29
N ILE A 595 -1.47 6.58 -6.11
CA ILE A 595 -1.92 7.93 -5.72
C ILE A 595 -3.24 8.23 -6.40
N PHE A 596 -4.20 8.76 -5.63
CA PHE A 596 -5.48 9.24 -6.11
C PHE A 596 -5.61 10.75 -5.92
N LYS A 597 -6.14 11.41 -6.91
CA LYS A 597 -6.55 12.81 -6.86
C LYS A 597 -8.08 12.88 -6.92
N LEU A 598 -8.67 13.53 -5.91
CA LEU A 598 -10.11 13.73 -5.79
C LEU A 598 -10.39 15.23 -5.92
N ASP A 599 -11.21 15.61 -6.89
CA ASP A 599 -11.69 16.98 -7.05
C ASP A 599 -12.74 17.28 -5.95
N LEU A 600 -12.54 18.34 -5.20
CA LEU A 600 -13.45 18.80 -4.14
C LEU A 600 -14.53 19.78 -4.64
N GLU A 601 -14.48 20.23 -5.89
CA GLU A 601 -15.49 21.12 -6.46
C GLU A 601 -16.92 20.59 -6.34
N PRO A 602 -17.18 19.27 -6.59
CA PRO A 602 -18.52 18.68 -6.39
C PRO A 602 -18.99 18.77 -4.93
N LEU A 603 -18.09 18.56 -3.97
CA LEU A 603 -18.40 18.69 -2.56
C LEU A 603 -18.73 20.14 -2.20
N TYR A 604 -17.94 21.11 -2.67
CA TYR A 604 -18.18 22.53 -2.40
C TYR A 604 -19.47 23.03 -3.05
N THR A 605 -19.82 22.53 -4.23
CA THR A 605 -21.11 22.76 -4.87
C THR A 605 -22.27 22.21 -4.02
N TYR A 606 -22.11 21.03 -3.43
CA TYR A 606 -23.09 20.50 -2.49
C TYR A 606 -23.24 21.37 -1.25
N LEU A 607 -22.13 21.83 -0.66
CA LEU A 607 -22.12 22.64 0.56
C LEU A 607 -22.73 24.03 0.36
N ALA A 608 -22.65 24.58 -0.84
CA ALA A 608 -23.28 25.87 -1.17
C ALA A 608 -24.82 25.78 -1.11
N GLU A 609 -25.38 24.63 -1.48
CA GLU A 609 -26.82 24.36 -1.43
C GLU A 609 -27.09 22.93 -0.94
N PRO A 610 -26.96 22.65 0.37
CA PRO A 610 -27.16 21.28 0.88
C PRO A 610 -28.57 20.77 0.61
N SER A 611 -28.67 19.52 0.13
CA SER A 611 -29.94 18.85 -0.15
C SER A 611 -29.82 17.36 -0.04
N GLU A 612 -30.77 16.72 0.62
CA GLU A 612 -30.86 15.25 0.67
C GLU A 612 -31.47 14.63 -0.60
N LYS A 613 -31.87 15.45 -1.58
CA LYS A 613 -32.42 14.96 -2.85
C LYS A 613 -31.30 14.61 -3.83
N ALA A 614 -31.52 13.55 -4.61
CA ALA A 614 -30.65 13.18 -5.70
C ALA A 614 -30.49 14.34 -6.70
N ARG A 615 -29.26 14.66 -7.07
CA ARG A 615 -28.94 15.70 -8.08
C ARG A 615 -27.53 15.56 -8.62
N PHE A 616 -27.32 16.08 -9.83
CA PHE A 616 -25.96 16.36 -10.30
C PHE A 616 -25.36 17.56 -9.57
N LEU A 617 -24.06 17.48 -9.29
CA LEU A 617 -23.30 18.52 -8.63
C LEU A 617 -22.37 19.22 -9.60
N TYR A 618 -21.68 18.45 -10.44
CA TYR A 618 -20.68 18.98 -11.35
C TYR A 618 -20.46 18.00 -12.52
N VAL A 619 -20.10 18.54 -13.68
CA VAL A 619 -19.67 17.77 -14.85
C VAL A 619 -18.35 18.35 -15.32
N THR A 620 -17.34 17.49 -15.51
CA THR A 620 -16.05 17.92 -16.03
C THR A 620 -16.15 18.36 -17.50
N GLU A 621 -15.16 19.10 -17.97
CA GLU A 621 -15.09 19.46 -19.40
C GLU A 621 -15.04 18.21 -20.27
N ALA A 622 -15.87 18.18 -21.30
CA ALA A 622 -15.92 17.10 -22.29
C ALA A 622 -15.13 17.53 -23.54
N ILE A 623 -13.87 17.15 -23.63
CA ILE A 623 -12.99 17.53 -24.74
C ILE A 623 -12.68 16.31 -25.59
N LEU A 624 -13.04 16.37 -26.87
CA LEU A 624 -12.75 15.30 -27.81
C LEU A 624 -11.25 15.14 -28.06
N PRO A 625 -10.74 13.90 -28.22
CA PRO A 625 -9.35 13.66 -28.58
C PRO A 625 -8.94 14.41 -29.85
N SER A 626 -7.69 14.87 -29.90
CA SER A 626 -7.17 15.58 -31.07
C SER A 626 -7.22 14.70 -32.33
N ARG A 627 -7.31 15.35 -33.54
CA ARG A 627 -7.23 14.66 -34.82
C ARG A 627 -5.81 14.71 -35.36
N ASP A 628 -5.36 13.62 -35.94
CA ASP A 628 -4.08 13.56 -36.67
C ASP A 628 -4.17 14.28 -38.05
N ALA A 629 -3.08 14.29 -38.80
CA ALA A 629 -3.02 14.90 -40.14
C ALA A 629 -3.97 14.22 -41.17
N SER A 630 -4.41 12.98 -40.90
CA SER A 630 -5.39 12.27 -41.75
C SER A 630 -6.84 12.57 -41.34
N GLY A 631 -7.04 13.36 -40.30
CA GLY A 631 -8.37 13.67 -39.73
C GLY A 631 -8.93 12.60 -38.82
N GLN A 632 -8.18 11.53 -38.54
CA GLN A 632 -8.56 10.52 -37.57
C GLN A 632 -8.16 10.96 -36.13
N ARG A 633 -8.91 10.55 -35.11
CA ARG A 633 -8.55 10.83 -33.73
C ARG A 633 -7.37 9.93 -33.35
N ALA A 634 -6.24 10.56 -33.08
CA ALA A 634 -4.95 9.90 -33.15
C ALA A 634 -4.56 9.15 -31.88
N ASP A 635 -5.10 9.53 -30.72
CA ASP A 635 -4.59 9.00 -29.46
C ASP A 635 -5.68 8.97 -28.38
N LEU A 636 -6.12 7.75 -28.04
CA LEU A 636 -7.11 7.51 -26.99
C LEU A 636 -6.48 7.53 -25.59
N THR A 637 -5.16 7.55 -25.48
CA THR A 637 -4.45 7.57 -24.21
C THR A 637 -4.26 8.97 -23.63
N THR A 638 -4.60 10.02 -24.41
CA THR A 638 -4.30 11.41 -24.08
C THR A 638 -5.52 12.28 -23.77
N TYR A 639 -6.71 11.72 -23.64
CA TYR A 639 -7.90 12.47 -23.24
C TYR A 639 -8.51 11.90 -21.96
N ASP A 640 -9.09 12.79 -21.18
CA ASP A 640 -9.75 12.43 -19.93
C ASP A 640 -11.22 12.07 -20.20
N PRO A 641 -11.75 10.99 -19.60
CA PRO A 641 -13.18 10.71 -19.61
C PRO A 641 -13.97 11.87 -19.00
N VAL A 642 -15.17 12.13 -19.53
CA VAL A 642 -16.10 13.05 -18.86
C VAL A 642 -16.54 12.43 -17.55
N GLN A 643 -16.45 13.18 -16.48
CA GLN A 643 -16.91 12.75 -15.15
C GLN A 643 -18.19 13.49 -14.78
N PHE A 644 -19.16 12.73 -14.31
CA PHE A 644 -20.45 13.20 -13.84
C PHE A 644 -20.51 13.00 -12.33
N HIS A 645 -20.42 14.06 -11.57
CA HIS A 645 -20.49 14.02 -10.12
C HIS A 645 -21.93 14.25 -9.65
N ALA A 646 -22.44 13.36 -8.82
CA ALA A 646 -23.82 13.41 -8.32
C ALA A 646 -23.88 13.08 -6.83
N TYR A 647 -24.83 13.73 -6.14
CA TYR A 647 -25.26 13.31 -4.81
C TYR A 647 -26.48 12.40 -4.93
N LEU A 648 -26.41 11.22 -4.31
CA LEU A 648 -27.50 10.25 -4.28
C LEU A 648 -27.81 9.86 -2.83
N PRO A 649 -29.07 9.92 -2.41
CA PRO A 649 -29.45 9.66 -1.01
C PRO A 649 -29.33 8.17 -0.62
N ASP A 650 -29.34 7.28 -1.61
CA ASP A 650 -29.32 5.83 -1.41
C ASP A 650 -28.38 5.14 -2.39
N ALA A 651 -27.81 4.01 -1.96
CA ALA A 651 -27.06 3.12 -2.84
C ALA A 651 -28.01 2.30 -3.71
N THR A 652 -27.79 2.29 -5.03
CA THR A 652 -28.65 1.58 -5.97
C THR A 652 -27.94 1.36 -7.31
N THR A 653 -28.49 0.48 -8.14
CA THR A 653 -28.10 0.37 -9.54
C THR A 653 -28.95 1.32 -10.38
N LEU A 654 -28.32 2.07 -11.26
CA LEU A 654 -28.89 3.12 -12.07
C LEU A 654 -28.61 2.85 -13.55
N LYS A 655 -29.53 3.25 -14.41
CA LYS A 655 -29.25 3.39 -15.83
C LYS A 655 -28.70 4.79 -16.10
N MET A 656 -27.55 4.88 -16.73
CA MET A 656 -26.96 6.13 -17.21
C MET A 656 -27.10 6.21 -18.73
N ASP A 657 -27.84 7.22 -19.22
CA ASP A 657 -28.02 7.50 -20.63
C ASP A 657 -27.37 8.83 -21.01
N ILE A 658 -26.57 8.83 -22.08
CA ILE A 658 -26.06 10.05 -22.73
C ILE A 658 -26.96 10.33 -23.96
N ILE A 659 -27.54 11.53 -24.02
CA ILE A 659 -28.58 11.92 -24.96
C ILE A 659 -28.07 13.13 -25.77
N ASP A 660 -28.17 13.05 -27.10
CA ASP A 660 -27.78 14.14 -27.99
C ASP A 660 -28.91 15.20 -28.15
N SER A 661 -28.60 16.25 -28.93
CA SER A 661 -29.55 17.34 -29.22
C SER A 661 -30.84 16.87 -29.92
N ASP A 662 -30.78 15.76 -30.67
CA ASP A 662 -31.92 15.16 -31.38
C ASP A 662 -32.73 14.21 -30.49
N GLN A 663 -32.48 14.20 -29.16
CA GLN A 663 -33.12 13.34 -28.16
C GLN A 663 -32.84 11.84 -28.36
N LYS A 664 -31.76 11.50 -29.06
CA LYS A 664 -31.33 10.14 -29.26
C LYS A 664 -30.34 9.73 -28.14
N VAL A 665 -30.55 8.58 -27.53
CA VAL A 665 -29.56 7.97 -26.63
C VAL A 665 -28.40 7.47 -27.48
N ILE A 666 -27.20 8.03 -27.25
CA ILE A 666 -25.96 7.70 -27.98
C ILE A 666 -25.01 6.80 -27.17
N CYS A 667 -25.21 6.72 -25.86
CA CYS A 667 -24.52 5.78 -24.97
C CYS A 667 -25.50 5.43 -23.83
N ALA A 668 -25.53 4.17 -23.46
CA ALA A 668 -26.31 3.68 -22.32
C ALA A 668 -25.45 2.68 -21.54
N SER A 669 -25.40 2.83 -20.23
CA SER A 669 -24.69 1.93 -19.33
C SER A 669 -25.46 1.73 -18.03
N GLU A 670 -25.21 0.61 -17.37
CA GLU A 670 -25.67 0.36 -16.01
C GLU A 670 -24.54 0.73 -15.06
N VAL A 671 -24.83 1.53 -14.04
CA VAL A 671 -23.87 2.01 -13.06
C VAL A 671 -24.36 1.76 -11.64
N THR A 672 -23.43 1.42 -10.75
CA THR A 672 -23.75 1.23 -9.33
C THR A 672 -23.38 2.47 -8.54
N SER A 673 -24.23 2.89 -7.63
CA SER A 673 -24.02 4.04 -6.75
C SER A 673 -23.84 3.63 -5.29
N VAL A 674 -23.19 4.51 -4.55
CA VAL A 674 -23.16 4.50 -3.08
C VAL A 674 -24.04 5.63 -2.54
N LYS A 675 -24.43 5.55 -1.28
CA LYS A 675 -25.08 6.69 -0.61
C LYS A 675 -24.08 7.84 -0.47
N GLY A 676 -24.46 9.05 -0.92
CA GLY A 676 -23.63 10.25 -0.84
C GLY A 676 -23.04 10.66 -2.19
N PHE A 677 -21.74 10.93 -2.22
CA PHE A 677 -21.05 11.47 -3.39
C PHE A 677 -20.62 10.37 -4.36
N ASN A 678 -21.04 10.48 -5.60
CA ASN A 678 -20.76 9.52 -6.66
C ASN A 678 -20.09 10.19 -7.85
N THR A 679 -19.21 9.45 -8.52
CA THR A 679 -18.57 9.84 -9.78
C THR A 679 -18.83 8.75 -10.81
N PHE A 680 -19.45 9.11 -11.92
CA PHE A 680 -19.66 8.26 -13.08
C PHE A 680 -18.83 8.77 -14.24
N SER A 681 -18.38 7.90 -15.12
CA SER A 681 -17.49 8.28 -16.23
C SER A 681 -18.06 7.86 -17.57
N TRP A 682 -17.80 8.68 -18.59
CA TRP A 682 -18.03 8.36 -19.99
C TRP A 682 -16.79 8.70 -20.81
N ASP A 683 -16.28 7.73 -21.53
CA ASP A 683 -15.05 7.83 -22.32
C ASP A 683 -15.24 8.47 -23.70
N LEU A 684 -16.35 9.21 -23.90
CA LEU A 684 -16.71 9.85 -25.17
C LEU A 684 -16.86 8.87 -26.36
N ILE A 685 -16.94 7.57 -26.11
CA ILE A 685 -17.16 6.58 -27.18
C ILE A 685 -18.67 6.31 -27.30
N THR A 686 -19.20 6.48 -28.50
CA THR A 686 -20.62 6.23 -28.81
C THR A 686 -20.85 4.84 -29.40
N GLU A 687 -19.85 4.25 -30.04
CA GLU A 687 -19.92 2.90 -30.59
C GLU A 687 -18.56 2.24 -30.47
N ARG A 688 -18.52 1.08 -29.79
CA ARG A 688 -17.33 0.28 -29.61
C ARG A 688 -17.23 -0.78 -30.70
N VAL A 689 -16.08 -0.91 -31.30
CA VAL A 689 -15.75 -2.01 -32.19
C VAL A 689 -14.98 -3.05 -31.37
N GLU A 690 -15.63 -4.17 -31.06
CA GLU A 690 -14.96 -5.31 -30.45
C GLU A 690 -14.05 -5.99 -31.48
N SER A 691 -12.77 -6.12 -31.16
CA SER A 691 -11.81 -6.79 -32.03
C SER A 691 -10.53 -7.16 -31.27
N ASP A 692 -10.02 -8.33 -31.53
CA ASP A 692 -8.74 -8.82 -31.04
C ASP A 692 -7.52 -8.08 -31.63
N ASN A 693 -7.74 -7.21 -32.62
CA ASN A 693 -6.68 -6.42 -33.23
C ASN A 693 -6.43 -5.13 -32.43
N PRO A 694 -5.26 -4.94 -31.82
CA PRO A 694 -4.96 -3.75 -31.01
C PRO A 694 -5.02 -2.42 -31.78
N TYR A 695 -5.03 -2.44 -33.11
CA TYR A 695 -5.18 -1.24 -33.95
C TYR A 695 -6.65 -0.86 -34.23
N HIS A 696 -7.65 -1.67 -33.85
CA HIS A 696 -9.07 -1.37 -34.05
C HIS A 696 -9.60 -0.25 -33.13
N PHE A 697 -8.83 0.22 -32.14
CA PHE A 697 -9.18 1.44 -31.38
C PHE A 697 -9.40 2.65 -32.29
N ARG A 698 -8.76 2.70 -33.48
CA ARG A 698 -8.97 3.75 -34.49
C ARG A 698 -10.33 3.75 -35.14
N MET A 699 -11.12 2.69 -34.96
CA MET A 699 -12.47 2.52 -35.50
C MET A 699 -13.56 2.90 -34.51
N GLN A 700 -13.23 3.36 -33.31
CA GLN A 700 -14.17 3.85 -32.32
C GLN A 700 -14.93 5.08 -32.83
N THR A 701 -16.22 5.14 -32.58
CA THR A 701 -17.05 6.29 -32.96
C THR A 701 -17.16 7.26 -31.80
N PHE A 702 -16.89 8.54 -32.03
CA PHE A 702 -16.99 9.63 -31.08
C PHE A 702 -18.19 10.53 -31.39
N PRO A 703 -18.74 11.24 -30.40
CA PRO A 703 -19.78 12.23 -30.63
C PRO A 703 -19.24 13.42 -31.47
N ARG A 704 -20.13 14.25 -31.96
CA ARG A 704 -19.78 15.55 -32.52
C ARG A 704 -19.63 16.58 -31.39
N ALA A 705 -18.92 17.67 -31.64
CA ALA A 705 -18.98 18.81 -30.75
C ALA A 705 -20.42 19.36 -30.70
N GLY A 706 -20.93 19.69 -29.54
CA GLY A 706 -22.32 20.12 -29.36
C GLY A 706 -22.81 19.92 -27.93
N GLU A 707 -24.11 20.18 -27.75
CA GLU A 707 -24.80 20.05 -26.47
C GLU A 707 -25.39 18.64 -26.29
N TYR A 708 -25.19 18.10 -25.07
CA TYR A 708 -25.65 16.77 -24.65
C TYR A 708 -26.32 16.83 -23.31
N ARG A 709 -27.02 15.77 -22.95
CA ARG A 709 -27.55 15.56 -21.60
C ARG A 709 -27.11 14.20 -21.08
N VAL A 710 -26.82 14.15 -19.79
CA VAL A 710 -26.69 12.90 -19.05
C VAL A 710 -27.91 12.71 -18.17
N GLN A 711 -28.48 11.52 -18.14
CA GLN A 711 -29.62 11.14 -17.34
C GLN A 711 -29.29 9.90 -16.51
N LEU A 712 -29.54 9.97 -15.19
CA LEU A 712 -29.46 8.83 -14.29
C LEU A 712 -30.86 8.44 -13.86
N GLN A 713 -31.23 7.18 -14.07
CA GLN A 713 -32.58 6.66 -13.82
C GLN A 713 -32.55 5.44 -12.90
N THR A 714 -33.45 5.44 -11.90
CA THR A 714 -33.99 4.24 -11.26
C THR A 714 -35.48 4.16 -11.54
N GLY A 715 -36.15 3.08 -11.11
CA GLY A 715 -37.59 2.97 -11.27
C GLY A 715 -38.41 4.11 -10.64
N GLN A 716 -37.83 4.92 -9.75
CA GLN A 716 -38.54 6.00 -9.02
C GLN A 716 -37.83 7.37 -9.10
N THR A 717 -36.56 7.42 -9.40
CA THR A 717 -35.75 8.67 -9.44
C THR A 717 -35.17 8.85 -10.84
N CYS A 718 -35.32 10.06 -11.38
CA CYS A 718 -34.70 10.50 -12.61
C CYS A 718 -34.07 11.87 -12.35
N ILE A 719 -32.77 11.98 -12.54
CA ILE A 719 -32.04 13.25 -12.52
C ILE A 719 -31.32 13.44 -13.85
N GLU A 720 -31.23 14.67 -14.31
CA GLU A 720 -30.52 15.00 -15.55
C GLU A 720 -29.77 16.32 -15.44
N THR A 721 -28.74 16.46 -16.26
CA THR A 721 -28.00 17.73 -16.46
C THR A 721 -27.49 17.82 -17.89
N SER A 722 -27.28 19.04 -18.38
CA SER A 722 -26.69 19.31 -19.69
C SER A 722 -25.20 19.57 -19.60
N PHE A 723 -24.48 19.22 -20.65
CA PHE A 723 -23.05 19.50 -20.79
C PHE A 723 -22.69 19.67 -22.27
N SER A 724 -21.57 20.36 -22.54
CA SER A 724 -21.09 20.60 -23.90
C SER A 724 -19.89 19.74 -24.21
N VAL A 725 -19.86 19.10 -25.36
CA VAL A 725 -18.70 18.41 -25.92
C VAL A 725 -18.01 19.36 -26.87
N THR A 726 -16.72 19.60 -26.68
CA THR A 726 -15.90 20.53 -27.47
C THR A 726 -14.77 19.82 -28.21
N GLU A 727 -14.33 20.39 -29.34
CA GLU A 727 -13.09 19.96 -30.00
C GLU A 727 -11.89 20.57 -29.28
N GLN A 728 -10.84 19.80 -29.13
CA GLN A 728 -9.57 20.33 -28.62
C GLN A 728 -9.09 21.43 -29.57
N SER A 729 -8.90 22.65 -29.08
CA SER A 729 -8.29 23.73 -29.88
C SER A 729 -6.91 23.28 -30.34
N ARG A 730 -6.63 23.35 -31.64
CA ARG A 730 -5.28 23.10 -32.19
C ARG A 730 -4.31 24.09 -31.49
N ILE A 731 -3.51 23.59 -30.56
CA ILE A 731 -2.33 24.33 -30.16
C ILE A 731 -1.40 24.22 -31.37
N CYS A 732 -1.26 25.30 -32.17
CA CYS A 732 -0.18 25.40 -33.10
C CYS A 732 1.15 25.32 -32.32
N PRO A 733 2.12 24.50 -32.78
CA PRO A 733 3.39 24.33 -32.09
C PRO A 733 4.19 25.64 -32.03
#